data_19f23e489ad10b5e63a1707ed0095a5b
#
_entry.id   19f23e489ad10b5e63a1707ed0095a5b
#
_cell.length_a   1.000
_cell.length_b   1.000
_cell.length_c   1.000
_cell.angle_alpha   90.00
_cell.angle_beta   90.00
_cell.angle_gamma   90.00
#
_symmetry.space_group_name_H-M   'P 1'
#
loop_
_entity.id
_entity.type
_entity.pdbx_description
1 polymer ?
#
loop_
_entity_poly.entity_id
_entity_poly.type
_entity_poly.pdbx_seq_one_letter_code
_entity_poly.pdbx_strand_id
1 'polypeptide(L)'
;MDVKGAFDAVLPGRLVNRLREQGWPNNLVRWVQSFATNRSIKIRLDGETGPETKLECGLPQGSPISPILFMLYIAPLFWMGKPQSRFGYADDIAILATSNSLQTNCDSLKMDMQETLEWGKTEGITFDPKKSELIHFYKGHRTLTDTPAIHTGSMNIEVKPGPLKWLGVHFDRKLCFKPHVQILAAKALKGANALRSLSNTHRGIPPYLTRKVAEACILKKCYFASETWWPGRTRTKKNALNNPISISNVVDSHLSLLNKVVITCTRAILPVYKTTNTAVLYEEAKLRPSEIELNLISQLYAARTTRLDLYHPLRIRAENITKAREYNRTPDTRFARLITALPETEHINPLAFPPWEIRESRAEAEARINGPMGRTKAQAAEDFKAFHAKIPRSDIQIFSDGSKSESKDGATGGGFVISQFDIQIAHHSFSLGTNAEVFDAEATAAVAGAAKALTLASTKLATDLWIFLDNHEAALRLGSHFNGSSQRVFEDFLKLTQAWAVRPRLPHTSPGKIRVRWVPGHLDIPGNEIADKAAKEGTKLPFPLNPICTLASLKRMIRTRANKADEQLWNTVSPQYYKDLQFNHTSNTDTLSLKRATLHHILAIRSQHGDFAAYHERFNHTTAHVHCSCGKRKTPLHFFFCKKGKAFKALTKSPPSEAIPWLLSNPTGIAKLAEWLEYTKFYTKICPWHTGAR
;
A
#
# COMPACT_ATOMS: atom_id res chain seq x y z
N MET A 1 30.23 -7.64 -2.56
CA MET A 1 30.95 -8.73 -1.84
C MET A 1 29.91 -9.57 -1.10
N ASP A 2 30.10 -10.86 -0.99
CA ASP A 2 29.18 -11.84 -0.37
C ASP A 2 29.90 -12.57 0.75
N VAL A 3 29.25 -12.73 1.90
CA VAL A 3 29.83 -13.46 3.04
C VAL A 3 29.59 -14.96 2.87
N LYS A 4 30.66 -15.75 2.85
CA LYS A 4 30.55 -17.19 2.72
C LYS A 4 30.06 -17.83 4.03
N GLY A 5 28.92 -18.52 3.98
CA GLY A 5 28.37 -19.20 5.16
C GLY A 5 28.02 -18.24 6.31
N ALA A 6 27.38 -17.13 6.02
CA ALA A 6 27.13 -16.02 6.94
C ALA A 6 26.72 -16.44 8.35
N PHE A 7 25.65 -17.26 8.45
CA PHE A 7 25.17 -17.75 9.77
C PHE A 7 26.07 -18.83 10.36
N ASP A 8 26.67 -19.67 9.52
CA ASP A 8 27.45 -20.82 9.95
C ASP A 8 28.87 -20.42 10.40
N ALA A 9 29.35 -19.25 9.92
CA ALA A 9 30.68 -18.73 10.24
C ALA A 9 30.77 -17.93 11.55
N VAL A 10 29.65 -17.59 12.19
CA VAL A 10 29.63 -16.77 13.40
C VAL A 10 30.32 -17.51 14.56
N LEU A 11 31.37 -16.90 15.12
CA LEU A 11 32.10 -17.42 16.29
C LEU A 11 31.40 -16.92 17.57
N PRO A 12 30.86 -17.85 18.41
CA PRO A 12 30.09 -17.45 19.62
C PRO A 12 30.85 -16.54 20.57
N GLY A 13 32.15 -16.84 20.81
CA GLY A 13 32.97 -16.00 21.67
C GLY A 13 33.16 -14.58 21.14
N ARG A 14 33.36 -14.43 19.84
CA ARG A 14 33.46 -13.11 19.20
C ARG A 14 32.14 -12.35 19.26
N LEU A 15 31.01 -13.03 19.00
CA LEU A 15 29.69 -12.43 19.13
C LEU A 15 29.43 -11.89 20.54
N VAL A 16 29.75 -12.67 21.56
CA VAL A 16 29.59 -12.27 22.96
C VAL A 16 30.45 -11.05 23.29
N ASN A 17 31.72 -11.03 22.85
CA ASN A 17 32.60 -9.87 23.02
C ASN A 17 32.05 -8.63 22.29
N ARG A 18 31.57 -8.81 21.05
CA ARG A 18 30.96 -7.73 20.27
C ARG A 18 29.77 -7.08 20.99
N LEU A 19 28.89 -7.90 21.58
CA LEU A 19 27.74 -7.39 22.34
C LEU A 19 28.18 -6.63 23.60
N ARG A 20 29.27 -7.05 24.27
CA ARG A 20 29.85 -6.33 25.41
C ARG A 20 30.42 -4.97 24.98
N GLU A 21 31.19 -4.93 23.90
CA GLU A 21 31.75 -3.70 23.30
C GLU A 21 30.64 -2.70 22.90
N GLN A 22 29.51 -3.21 22.41
CA GLN A 22 28.35 -2.40 22.07
C GLN A 22 27.52 -1.95 23.27
N GLY A 23 27.87 -2.35 24.50
CA GLY A 23 27.21 -1.93 25.73
C GLY A 23 25.87 -2.63 26.03
N TRP A 24 25.65 -3.83 25.48
CA TRP A 24 24.42 -4.58 25.75
C TRP A 24 24.35 -5.04 27.21
N PRO A 25 23.14 -5.10 27.81
CA PRO A 25 22.98 -5.55 29.20
C PRO A 25 23.52 -6.97 29.43
N ASN A 26 24.20 -7.19 30.57
CA ASN A 26 24.87 -8.47 30.87
C ASN A 26 23.93 -9.70 30.87
N ASN A 27 22.68 -9.54 31.30
CA ASN A 27 21.68 -10.60 31.25
C ASN A 27 21.39 -11.05 29.81
N LEU A 28 21.26 -10.08 28.87
CA LEU A 28 21.08 -10.37 27.46
C LEU A 28 22.34 -11.04 26.85
N VAL A 29 23.52 -10.52 27.18
CA VAL A 29 24.78 -11.11 26.69
C VAL A 29 24.94 -12.56 27.17
N ARG A 30 24.62 -12.88 28.45
CA ARG A 30 24.62 -14.24 28.96
C ARG A 30 23.58 -15.14 28.27
N TRP A 31 22.40 -14.59 27.98
CA TRP A 31 21.38 -15.31 27.25
C TRP A 31 21.85 -15.66 25.83
N VAL A 32 22.43 -14.71 25.10
CA VAL A 32 23.00 -14.93 23.76
C VAL A 32 24.14 -15.95 23.82
N GLN A 33 24.98 -15.88 24.83
CA GLN A 33 26.06 -16.88 25.06
C GLN A 33 25.47 -18.29 25.19
N SER A 34 24.46 -18.46 26.04
CA SER A 34 23.78 -19.76 26.21
C SER A 34 23.10 -20.23 24.90
N PHE A 35 22.50 -19.31 24.15
CA PHE A 35 21.87 -19.59 22.86
C PHE A 35 22.86 -20.05 21.78
N ALA A 36 24.07 -19.50 21.78
CA ALA A 36 25.06 -19.70 20.71
C ALA A 36 26.09 -20.84 21.03
N THR A 37 26.23 -21.25 22.30
CA THR A 37 27.22 -22.27 22.72
C THR A 37 26.58 -23.59 23.09
N ASN A 38 27.40 -24.64 23.19
CA ASN A 38 26.98 -26.00 23.61
C ASN A 38 25.83 -26.58 22.80
N ARG A 39 25.88 -26.38 21.51
CA ARG A 39 24.86 -26.85 20.56
C ARG A 39 25.30 -28.14 19.87
N SER A 40 24.32 -28.96 19.52
CA SER A 40 24.51 -30.15 18.72
C SER A 40 23.45 -30.31 17.66
N ILE A 41 23.72 -31.10 16.64
CA ILE A 41 22.81 -31.39 15.53
C ILE A 41 22.71 -32.91 15.36
N LYS A 42 21.48 -33.38 15.04
CA LYS A 42 21.21 -34.75 14.58
C LYS A 42 20.54 -34.64 13.19
N ILE A 43 21.04 -35.40 12.25
CA ILE A 43 20.45 -35.43 10.88
C ILE A 43 19.46 -36.59 10.84
N ARG A 44 18.23 -36.31 10.39
CA ARG A 44 17.20 -37.31 10.15
C ARG A 44 16.97 -37.47 8.65
N LEU A 45 17.15 -38.71 8.17
CA LEU A 45 16.94 -39.07 6.77
C LEU A 45 16.10 -40.35 6.71
N ASP A 46 15.08 -40.41 5.91
CA ASP A 46 14.19 -41.58 5.70
C ASP A 46 13.65 -42.22 6.97
N GLY A 47 13.43 -41.40 8.01
CA GLY A 47 12.93 -41.88 9.32
C GLY A 47 14.01 -42.26 10.32
N GLU A 48 15.22 -42.52 9.89
CA GLU A 48 16.41 -42.79 10.70
C GLU A 48 17.06 -41.50 11.20
N THR A 49 17.51 -41.50 12.47
CA THR A 49 18.20 -40.36 13.08
C THR A 49 19.66 -40.70 13.28
N GLY A 50 20.55 -39.95 12.63
CA GLY A 50 21.99 -40.14 12.76
C GLY A 50 22.55 -39.72 14.11
N PRO A 51 23.88 -39.94 14.33
CA PRO A 51 24.55 -39.59 15.57
C PRO A 51 24.55 -38.10 15.85
N GLU A 52 24.66 -37.76 17.11
CA GLU A 52 24.78 -36.36 17.54
C GLU A 52 26.16 -35.78 17.21
N THR A 53 26.19 -34.64 16.53
CA THR A 53 27.42 -33.92 16.19
C THR A 53 27.41 -32.56 16.89
N LYS A 54 28.47 -32.22 17.62
CA LYS A 54 28.63 -30.94 18.30
C LYS A 54 28.89 -29.85 17.27
N LEU A 55 28.28 -28.65 17.49
CA LEU A 55 28.51 -27.47 16.71
C LEU A 55 29.30 -26.45 17.52
N GLU A 56 30.50 -26.11 17.04
CA GLU A 56 31.40 -25.14 17.68
C GLU A 56 31.19 -23.70 17.25
N CYS A 57 30.57 -23.47 16.09
CA CYS A 57 30.30 -22.15 15.53
C CYS A 57 28.89 -22.06 14.92
N GLY A 58 28.57 -20.89 14.42
CA GLY A 58 27.35 -20.59 13.70
C GLY A 58 26.16 -20.19 14.58
N LEU A 59 25.12 -19.71 13.93
CA LEU A 59 23.81 -19.39 14.50
C LEU A 59 22.73 -20.30 13.89
N PRO A 60 21.70 -20.71 14.66
CA PRO A 60 20.64 -21.58 14.15
C PRO A 60 19.88 -20.92 12.99
N GLN A 61 19.93 -21.54 11.80
CA GLN A 61 19.09 -21.10 10.68
C GLN A 61 17.62 -21.41 10.98
N GLY A 62 16.76 -20.41 10.74
CA GLY A 62 15.33 -20.50 11.08
C GLY A 62 14.93 -19.91 12.43
N SER A 63 15.88 -19.56 13.29
CA SER A 63 15.58 -18.79 14.50
C SER A 63 15.37 -17.31 14.16
N PRO A 64 14.32 -16.64 14.68
CA PRO A 64 14.06 -15.22 14.41
C PRO A 64 15.14 -14.28 14.98
N ILE A 65 15.91 -14.73 15.97
CA ILE A 65 16.99 -13.93 16.57
C ILE A 65 18.31 -14.02 15.77
N SER A 66 18.54 -15.11 15.04
CA SER A 66 19.81 -15.32 14.32
C SER A 66 20.14 -14.21 13.30
N PRO A 67 19.21 -13.71 12.48
CA PRO A 67 19.48 -12.58 11.61
C PRO A 67 19.88 -11.31 12.36
N ILE A 68 19.26 -11.05 13.51
CA ILE A 68 19.58 -9.88 14.36
C ILE A 68 20.99 -10.02 14.93
N LEU A 69 21.34 -11.17 15.48
CA LEU A 69 22.66 -11.44 16.03
C LEU A 69 23.75 -11.38 14.96
N PHE A 70 23.49 -11.86 13.75
CA PHE A 70 24.40 -11.73 12.63
C PHE A 70 24.62 -10.26 12.27
N MET A 71 23.57 -9.44 12.17
CA MET A 71 23.70 -8.00 11.90
C MET A 71 24.51 -7.27 12.97
N LEU A 72 24.32 -7.61 14.25
CA LEU A 72 25.11 -7.07 15.36
C LEU A 72 26.57 -7.51 15.28
N TYR A 73 26.83 -8.75 14.85
CA TYR A 73 28.17 -9.29 14.67
C TYR A 73 28.98 -8.56 13.62
N ILE A 74 28.37 -8.31 12.43
CA ILE A 74 29.04 -7.64 11.31
C ILE A 74 28.94 -6.09 11.36
N ALA A 75 28.21 -5.52 12.33
CA ALA A 75 28.00 -4.07 12.42
C ALA A 75 29.28 -3.21 12.31
N PRO A 76 30.43 -3.58 12.93
CA PRO A 76 31.67 -2.77 12.82
C PRO A 76 32.14 -2.56 11.39
N LEU A 77 31.91 -3.53 10.49
CA LEU A 77 32.27 -3.42 9.10
C LEU A 77 31.70 -2.15 8.43
N PHE A 78 30.51 -1.72 8.83
CA PHE A 78 29.83 -0.56 8.27
C PHE A 78 30.31 0.77 8.84
N TRP A 79 31.13 0.75 9.89
CA TRP A 79 31.77 1.94 10.50
C TRP A 79 33.21 2.14 10.09
N MET A 80 33.81 1.19 9.35
CA MET A 80 35.17 1.26 8.86
C MET A 80 35.30 2.23 7.70
N GLY A 81 36.46 2.85 7.54
CA GLY A 81 36.79 3.75 6.44
C GLY A 81 35.80 4.90 6.27
N LYS A 82 35.03 4.88 5.19
CA LYS A 82 33.97 5.85 4.90
C LYS A 82 32.59 5.22 5.13
N PRO A 83 32.00 5.34 6.32
CA PRO A 83 30.73 4.66 6.64
C PRO A 83 29.58 4.96 5.67
N GLN A 84 29.52 6.20 5.09
CA GLN A 84 28.46 6.58 4.15
C GLN A 84 28.52 5.86 2.81
N SER A 85 29.63 5.17 2.51
CA SER A 85 29.82 4.42 1.27
C SER A 85 29.72 2.91 1.44
N ARG A 86 29.43 2.42 2.64
CA ARG A 86 29.26 1.00 2.93
C ARG A 86 27.79 0.68 3.19
N PHE A 87 27.26 -0.32 2.50
CA PHE A 87 25.85 -0.73 2.58
C PHE A 87 25.79 -2.23 2.78
N GLY A 88 24.92 -2.69 3.67
CA GLY A 88 24.72 -4.10 3.92
C GLY A 88 23.26 -4.51 3.95
N TYR A 89 22.98 -5.71 3.51
CA TYR A 89 21.72 -6.38 3.67
C TYR A 89 21.97 -7.86 3.94
N ALA A 90 21.88 -8.27 5.20
CA ALA A 90 22.30 -9.59 5.65
C ALA A 90 23.78 -9.86 5.25
N ASP A 91 24.02 -10.83 4.39
CA ASP A 91 25.33 -11.26 3.88
C ASP A 91 25.81 -10.48 2.65
N ASP A 92 24.92 -9.73 1.99
CA ASP A 92 25.25 -8.91 0.84
C ASP A 92 25.87 -7.56 1.27
N ILE A 93 27.11 -7.28 0.87
CA ILE A 93 27.83 -6.04 1.17
C ILE A 93 28.17 -5.29 -0.11
N ALA A 94 27.82 -4.00 -0.16
CA ALA A 94 28.20 -3.10 -1.23
C ALA A 94 29.07 -1.96 -0.73
N ILE A 95 30.13 -1.64 -1.45
CA ILE A 95 31.02 -0.50 -1.18
C ILE A 95 30.98 0.41 -2.39
N LEU A 96 30.81 1.72 -2.18
CA LEU A 96 30.69 2.74 -3.21
C LEU A 96 31.85 3.74 -3.12
N ALA A 97 32.59 3.95 -4.19
CA ALA A 97 33.56 5.04 -4.31
C ALA A 97 33.08 6.07 -5.33
N THR A 98 33.32 7.36 -5.07
CA THR A 98 32.94 8.46 -5.96
C THR A 98 34.06 9.47 -6.07
N SER A 99 34.53 9.71 -7.30
CA SER A 99 35.52 10.75 -7.62
C SER A 99 35.37 11.15 -9.09
N ASN A 100 36.25 12.00 -9.57
CA ASN A 100 36.32 12.41 -10.98
C ASN A 100 37.09 11.40 -11.87
N SER A 101 37.71 10.37 -11.29
CA SER A 101 38.51 9.36 -12.00
C SER A 101 38.09 7.95 -11.61
N LEU A 102 37.91 7.06 -12.59
CA LEU A 102 37.62 5.65 -12.35
C LEU A 102 38.81 4.95 -11.67
N GLN A 103 40.06 5.32 -12.02
CA GLN A 103 41.23 4.78 -11.37
C GLN A 103 41.27 5.12 -9.88
N THR A 104 41.08 6.39 -9.53
CA THR A 104 40.99 6.83 -8.11
C THR A 104 39.90 6.10 -7.34
N ASN A 105 38.77 5.82 -8.01
CA ASN A 105 37.69 5.02 -7.38
C ASN A 105 38.14 3.58 -7.14
N CYS A 106 38.82 2.96 -8.08
CA CYS A 106 39.37 1.61 -7.92
C CYS A 106 40.42 1.54 -6.81
N ASP A 107 41.30 2.53 -6.72
CA ASP A 107 42.33 2.59 -5.68
C ASP A 107 41.67 2.72 -4.28
N SER A 108 40.66 3.57 -4.17
CA SER A 108 39.85 3.68 -2.92
C SER A 108 39.15 2.38 -2.59
N LEU A 109 38.45 1.75 -3.56
CA LEU A 109 37.78 0.47 -3.35
C LEU A 109 38.74 -0.66 -2.99
N LYS A 110 39.95 -0.65 -3.57
CA LYS A 110 41.01 -1.59 -3.23
C LYS A 110 41.38 -1.50 -1.75
N MET A 111 41.61 -0.28 -1.26
CA MET A 111 41.93 -0.05 0.16
C MET A 111 40.76 -0.49 1.08
N ASP A 112 39.54 -0.05 0.79
CA ASP A 112 38.34 -0.43 1.54
C ASP A 112 38.12 -1.94 1.56
N MET A 113 38.45 -2.62 0.46
CA MET A 113 38.33 -4.06 0.32
C MET A 113 39.41 -4.80 1.11
N GLN A 114 40.65 -4.33 1.07
CA GLN A 114 41.75 -4.91 1.86
C GLN A 114 41.45 -4.81 3.35
N GLU A 115 41.01 -3.64 3.82
CA GLU A 115 40.58 -3.44 5.21
C GLU A 115 39.44 -4.39 5.61
N THR A 116 38.45 -4.58 4.69
CA THR A 116 37.33 -5.51 4.89
C THR A 116 37.79 -6.97 5.00
N LEU A 117 38.72 -7.39 4.16
CA LEU A 117 39.29 -8.75 4.18
C LEU A 117 40.13 -9.01 5.43
N GLU A 118 40.91 -8.03 5.89
CA GLU A 118 41.71 -8.11 7.11
C GLU A 118 40.80 -8.23 8.34
N TRP A 119 39.79 -7.38 8.43
CA TRP A 119 38.76 -7.45 9.45
C TRP A 119 38.09 -8.83 9.43
N GLY A 120 37.72 -9.34 8.27
CA GLY A 120 37.10 -10.65 8.13
C GLY A 120 37.97 -11.78 8.68
N LYS A 121 39.29 -11.77 8.41
CA LYS A 121 40.23 -12.74 8.98
C LYS A 121 40.23 -12.70 10.50
N THR A 122 40.23 -11.49 11.08
CA THR A 122 40.23 -11.30 12.53
C THR A 122 38.95 -11.82 13.18
N GLU A 123 37.79 -11.62 12.51
CA GLU A 123 36.47 -11.98 13.02
C GLU A 123 35.99 -13.38 12.57
N GLY A 124 36.81 -14.15 11.86
CA GLY A 124 36.43 -15.46 11.34
C GLY A 124 35.44 -15.43 10.17
N ILE A 125 35.32 -14.29 9.49
CA ILE A 125 34.44 -14.10 8.33
C ILE A 125 35.22 -14.23 7.04
N THR A 126 34.74 -15.07 6.13
CA THR A 126 35.32 -15.26 4.82
C THR A 126 34.40 -14.69 3.76
N PHE A 127 34.96 -13.91 2.82
CA PHE A 127 34.25 -13.39 1.66
C PHE A 127 34.49 -14.30 0.44
N ASP A 128 33.44 -14.48 -0.39
CA ASP A 128 33.56 -15.29 -1.60
C ASP A 128 34.12 -14.45 -2.76
N PRO A 129 35.39 -14.72 -3.21
CA PRO A 129 36.00 -13.98 -4.31
C PRO A 129 35.22 -14.11 -5.62
N LYS A 130 34.61 -15.27 -5.87
CA LYS A 130 33.88 -15.56 -7.11
C LYS A 130 32.54 -14.84 -7.22
N LYS A 131 32.00 -14.38 -6.10
CA LYS A 131 30.75 -13.63 -6.05
C LYS A 131 30.95 -12.12 -5.93
N SER A 132 32.21 -11.67 -5.81
CA SER A 132 32.54 -10.25 -5.81
C SER A 132 32.46 -9.69 -7.22
N GLU A 133 31.67 -8.62 -7.40
CA GLU A 133 31.42 -8.01 -8.70
C GLU A 133 31.73 -6.51 -8.65
N LEU A 134 32.30 -5.96 -9.74
CA LEU A 134 32.62 -4.54 -9.91
C LEU A 134 31.81 -3.96 -11.06
N ILE A 135 31.24 -2.78 -10.85
CA ILE A 135 30.58 -2.00 -11.91
C ILE A 135 30.95 -0.52 -11.77
N HIS A 136 31.24 0.13 -12.90
CA HIS A 136 31.45 1.57 -12.96
C HIS A 136 30.21 2.30 -13.47
N PHE A 137 29.81 3.36 -12.76
CA PHE A 137 28.75 4.27 -13.18
C PHE A 137 29.36 5.57 -13.72
N TYR A 138 29.23 5.83 -15.01
CA TYR A 138 29.78 7.04 -15.62
C TYR A 138 28.96 7.52 -16.82
N LYS A 139 29.09 8.81 -17.13
CA LYS A 139 28.52 9.42 -18.33
C LYS A 139 29.56 9.36 -19.45
N GLY A 140 29.14 9.03 -20.67
CA GLY A 140 30.03 8.99 -21.85
C GLY A 140 30.21 7.60 -22.43
N HIS A 141 31.03 7.54 -23.49
CA HIS A 141 31.36 6.31 -24.22
C HIS A 141 32.80 5.90 -23.87
N ARG A 142 32.90 4.86 -23.04
CA ARG A 142 34.18 4.17 -22.79
C ARG A 142 33.96 2.68 -23.07
N THR A 143 34.97 2.03 -23.62
CA THR A 143 34.97 0.57 -23.80
C THR A 143 35.23 -0.12 -22.46
N LEU A 144 34.87 -1.40 -22.34
CA LEU A 144 35.17 -2.18 -21.12
C LEU A 144 36.69 -2.33 -20.90
N THR A 145 37.45 -2.39 -21.98
CA THR A 145 38.90 -2.48 -21.96
C THR A 145 39.59 -1.24 -21.37
N ASP A 146 38.91 -0.08 -21.42
CA ASP A 146 39.44 1.18 -20.87
C ASP A 146 38.99 1.43 -19.43
N THR A 147 38.32 0.47 -18.79
CA THR A 147 37.85 0.59 -17.41
C THR A 147 38.75 -0.21 -16.47
N PRO A 148 39.26 0.42 -15.38
CA PRO A 148 40.16 -0.25 -14.45
C PRO A 148 39.46 -1.35 -13.65
N ALA A 149 40.17 -2.44 -13.39
CA ALA A 149 39.76 -3.52 -12.48
C ALA A 149 40.38 -3.32 -11.09
N ILE A 150 39.98 -4.13 -10.11
CA ILE A 150 40.55 -4.12 -8.77
C ILE A 150 41.41 -5.37 -8.60
N HIS A 151 42.73 -5.16 -8.40
CA HIS A 151 43.68 -6.22 -8.12
C HIS A 151 44.21 -6.09 -6.69
N THR A 152 43.86 -7.05 -5.83
CA THR A 152 44.48 -7.21 -4.51
C THR A 152 45.35 -8.47 -4.56
N GLY A 153 46.31 -8.65 -3.66
CA GLY A 153 47.17 -9.82 -3.66
C GLY A 153 46.43 -11.16 -3.57
N SER A 154 45.21 -11.16 -3.10
CA SER A 154 44.35 -12.35 -2.90
C SER A 154 43.12 -12.42 -3.80
N MET A 155 42.72 -11.32 -4.44
CA MET A 155 41.49 -11.25 -5.25
C MET A 155 41.71 -10.38 -6.49
N ASN A 156 41.18 -10.87 -7.62
CA ASN A 156 41.12 -10.11 -8.87
C ASN A 156 39.64 -9.95 -9.25
N ILE A 157 39.17 -8.71 -9.28
CA ILE A 157 37.77 -8.40 -9.61
C ILE A 157 37.73 -7.61 -10.88
N GLU A 158 37.38 -8.31 -11.94
CA GLU A 158 37.16 -7.71 -13.26
C GLU A 158 35.86 -6.94 -13.32
N VAL A 159 35.79 -5.95 -14.20
CA VAL A 159 34.59 -5.18 -14.45
C VAL A 159 33.53 -6.06 -15.08
N LYS A 160 32.35 -6.13 -14.48
CA LYS A 160 31.25 -6.92 -15.02
C LYS A 160 30.79 -6.36 -16.37
N PRO A 161 30.75 -7.18 -17.44
CA PRO A 161 30.36 -6.72 -18.78
C PRO A 161 28.86 -6.39 -18.91
N GLY A 162 28.01 -6.88 -18.01
CA GLY A 162 26.56 -6.67 -17.99
C GLY A 162 26.08 -5.91 -16.76
N PRO A 163 24.77 -5.84 -16.55
CA PRO A 163 24.21 -5.22 -15.36
C PRO A 163 24.56 -6.00 -14.10
N LEU A 164 24.94 -5.29 -13.04
CA LEU A 164 25.17 -5.86 -11.71
C LEU A 164 23.82 -6.06 -11.01
N LYS A 165 23.58 -7.26 -10.49
CA LYS A 165 22.38 -7.55 -9.69
C LYS A 165 22.69 -7.38 -8.21
N TRP A 166 21.99 -6.44 -7.55
CA TRP A 166 22.04 -6.28 -6.10
C TRP A 166 20.64 -6.10 -5.53
N LEU A 167 20.30 -6.84 -4.48
CA LEU A 167 18.97 -6.87 -3.85
C LEU A 167 17.80 -7.04 -4.85
N GLY A 168 18.02 -7.83 -5.90
CA GLY A 168 17.03 -8.06 -6.95
C GLY A 168 16.91 -6.99 -8.02
N VAL A 169 17.61 -5.86 -7.88
CA VAL A 169 17.68 -4.78 -8.87
C VAL A 169 18.92 -4.98 -9.76
N HIS A 170 18.73 -4.83 -11.07
CA HIS A 170 19.82 -4.91 -12.05
C HIS A 170 20.29 -3.50 -12.42
N PHE A 171 21.46 -3.11 -11.95
CA PHE A 171 22.08 -1.81 -12.17
C PHE A 171 22.90 -1.85 -13.44
N ASP A 172 22.56 -1.04 -14.44
CA ASP A 172 23.35 -0.84 -15.64
C ASP A 172 24.28 0.38 -15.49
N ARG A 173 25.35 0.42 -16.26
CA ARG A 173 26.41 1.47 -16.19
C ARG A 173 25.89 2.89 -16.29
N LYS A 174 24.82 3.12 -17.05
CA LYS A 174 24.20 4.43 -17.25
C LYS A 174 23.05 4.72 -16.28
N LEU A 175 22.71 3.78 -15.40
CA LEU A 175 21.54 3.81 -14.50
C LEU A 175 20.23 4.13 -15.24
N CYS A 176 20.11 3.63 -16.49
CA CYS A 176 18.88 3.76 -17.26
C CYS A 176 17.85 2.66 -16.93
N PHE A 177 18.30 1.60 -16.24
CA PHE A 177 17.49 0.46 -15.78
C PHE A 177 16.73 -0.29 -16.88
N LYS A 178 17.07 -0.08 -18.16
CA LYS A 178 16.44 -0.79 -19.28
C LYS A 178 16.57 -2.31 -19.15
N PRO A 179 17.77 -2.89 -18.84
CA PRO A 179 17.91 -4.34 -18.61
C PRO A 179 17.04 -4.83 -17.44
N HIS A 180 16.96 -4.07 -16.35
CA HIS A 180 16.12 -4.41 -15.19
C HIS A 180 14.65 -4.53 -15.59
N VAL A 181 14.10 -3.50 -16.23
CA VAL A 181 12.71 -3.47 -16.69
C VAL A 181 12.42 -4.60 -17.70
N GLN A 182 13.35 -4.90 -18.61
CA GLN A 182 13.23 -6.02 -19.54
C GLN A 182 13.09 -7.36 -18.81
N ILE A 183 13.94 -7.60 -17.79
CA ILE A 183 13.91 -8.82 -16.98
C ILE A 183 12.62 -8.93 -16.20
N LEU A 184 12.19 -7.84 -15.55
CA LEU A 184 10.93 -7.81 -14.80
C LEU A 184 9.73 -8.07 -15.70
N ALA A 185 9.65 -7.35 -16.84
CA ALA A 185 8.56 -7.51 -17.80
C ALA A 185 8.50 -8.93 -18.39
N ALA A 186 9.66 -9.53 -18.72
CA ALA A 186 9.71 -10.89 -19.23
C ALA A 186 9.21 -11.92 -18.21
N LYS A 187 9.66 -11.83 -16.95
CA LYS A 187 9.20 -12.69 -15.86
C LYS A 187 7.71 -12.53 -15.58
N ALA A 188 7.23 -11.28 -15.53
CA ALA A 188 5.82 -10.98 -15.29
C ALA A 188 4.94 -11.43 -16.47
N LEU A 189 5.40 -11.26 -17.72
CA LEU A 189 4.69 -11.69 -18.92
C LEU A 189 4.52 -13.22 -18.98
N LYS A 190 5.53 -13.99 -18.55
CA LYS A 190 5.41 -15.44 -18.40
C LYS A 190 4.27 -15.81 -17.44
N GLY A 191 4.18 -15.15 -16.29
CA GLY A 191 3.08 -15.34 -15.33
C GLY A 191 1.72 -14.90 -15.88
N ALA A 192 1.66 -13.77 -16.60
CA ALA A 192 0.43 -13.27 -17.21
C ALA A 192 -0.10 -14.22 -18.30
N ASN A 193 0.79 -14.80 -19.12
CA ASN A 193 0.41 -15.79 -20.11
C ASN A 193 -0.07 -17.09 -19.45
N ALA A 194 0.57 -17.56 -18.40
CA ALA A 194 0.11 -18.72 -17.65
C ALA A 194 -1.28 -18.47 -17.02
N LEU A 195 -1.50 -17.28 -16.45
CA LEU A 195 -2.82 -16.91 -15.92
C LEU A 195 -3.88 -16.88 -17.03
N ARG A 196 -3.52 -16.38 -18.22
CA ARG A 196 -4.41 -16.31 -19.37
C ARG A 196 -4.81 -17.70 -19.88
N SER A 197 -3.91 -18.70 -19.83
CA SER A 197 -4.21 -20.07 -20.28
C SER A 197 -5.21 -20.81 -19.39
N LEU A 198 -5.45 -20.33 -18.16
CA LEU A 198 -6.41 -20.95 -17.22
C LEU A 198 -7.87 -20.61 -17.49
N SER A 199 -8.15 -19.73 -18.47
CA SER A 199 -9.51 -19.24 -18.73
C SER A 199 -9.71 -18.92 -20.20
N ASN A 200 -10.94 -19.06 -20.66
CA ASN A 200 -11.39 -18.61 -21.96
C ASN A 200 -12.63 -17.70 -21.85
N THR A 201 -13.32 -17.42 -22.95
CA THR A 201 -14.49 -16.53 -22.95
C THR A 201 -15.68 -17.09 -22.17
N HIS A 202 -15.80 -18.39 -21.99
CA HIS A 202 -16.95 -19.04 -21.36
C HIS A 202 -16.62 -19.78 -20.07
N ARG A 203 -15.40 -20.30 -19.94
CA ARG A 203 -14.97 -21.18 -18.84
C ARG A 203 -13.67 -20.69 -18.20
N GLY A 204 -13.42 -21.13 -16.98
CA GLY A 204 -12.19 -20.87 -16.25
C GLY A 204 -12.43 -20.12 -14.95
N ILE A 205 -11.37 -19.54 -14.41
CA ILE A 205 -11.38 -18.81 -13.12
C ILE A 205 -12.30 -17.58 -13.22
N PRO A 206 -13.13 -17.30 -12.20
CA PRO A 206 -13.95 -16.08 -12.13
C PRO A 206 -13.11 -14.81 -12.34
N PRO A 207 -13.63 -13.82 -13.10
CA PRO A 207 -12.85 -12.61 -13.43
C PRO A 207 -12.30 -11.86 -12.20
N TYR A 208 -13.07 -11.72 -11.12
CA TYR A 208 -12.64 -11.03 -9.91
C TYR A 208 -11.48 -11.76 -9.21
N LEU A 209 -11.45 -13.12 -9.20
CA LEU A 209 -10.33 -13.89 -8.66
C LEU A 209 -9.10 -13.77 -9.56
N THR A 210 -9.30 -13.85 -10.88
CA THR A 210 -8.22 -13.66 -11.87
C THR A 210 -7.56 -12.29 -11.68
N ARG A 211 -8.34 -11.23 -11.42
CA ARG A 211 -7.82 -9.91 -11.10
C ARG A 211 -6.99 -9.90 -9.82
N LYS A 212 -7.48 -10.49 -8.73
CA LYS A 212 -6.73 -10.61 -7.48
C LYS A 212 -5.37 -11.28 -7.67
N VAL A 213 -5.34 -12.38 -8.46
CA VAL A 213 -4.08 -13.09 -8.78
C VAL A 213 -3.16 -12.20 -9.62
N ALA A 214 -3.69 -11.51 -10.64
CA ALA A 214 -2.91 -10.59 -11.46
C ALA A 214 -2.26 -9.49 -10.60
N GLU A 215 -3.02 -8.84 -9.73
CA GLU A 215 -2.52 -7.78 -8.84
C GLU A 215 -1.51 -8.32 -7.81
N ALA A 216 -1.81 -9.41 -7.14
CA ALA A 216 -0.98 -9.93 -6.05
C ALA A 216 0.32 -10.62 -6.52
N CYS A 217 0.27 -11.37 -7.63
CA CYS A 217 1.35 -12.25 -8.04
C CYS A 217 2.15 -11.76 -9.26
N ILE A 218 1.52 -10.98 -10.14
CA ILE A 218 2.12 -10.59 -11.43
C ILE A 218 2.55 -9.12 -11.41
N LEU A 219 1.61 -8.19 -11.14
CA LEU A 219 1.89 -6.76 -11.20
C LEU A 219 2.85 -6.31 -10.12
N LYS A 220 2.81 -6.89 -8.91
CA LYS A 220 3.83 -6.63 -7.88
C LYS A 220 5.24 -7.00 -8.33
N LYS A 221 5.40 -8.11 -9.06
CA LYS A 221 6.71 -8.47 -9.66
C LYS A 221 7.08 -7.52 -10.80
N CYS A 222 6.10 -7.09 -11.59
CA CYS A 222 6.29 -6.17 -12.70
C CYS A 222 6.82 -4.80 -12.24
N TYR A 223 6.39 -4.33 -11.08
CA TYR A 223 6.76 -3.02 -10.52
C TYR A 223 7.77 -3.10 -9.37
N PHE A 224 8.45 -4.24 -9.23
CA PHE A 224 9.42 -4.44 -8.13
C PHE A 224 10.48 -3.34 -8.12
N ALA A 225 10.70 -2.75 -6.92
CA ALA A 225 11.66 -1.69 -6.66
C ALA A 225 11.53 -0.45 -7.58
N SER A 226 10.31 -0.16 -8.07
CA SER A 226 10.08 0.96 -9.00
C SER A 226 10.46 2.32 -8.42
N GLU A 227 10.44 2.47 -7.12
CA GLU A 227 10.92 3.66 -6.41
C GLU A 227 12.40 3.99 -6.66
N THR A 228 13.21 3.01 -7.05
CA THR A 228 14.63 3.21 -7.35
C THR A 228 14.88 3.56 -8.82
N TRP A 229 14.10 3.02 -9.75
CA TRP A 229 14.37 3.11 -11.18
C TRP A 229 13.34 3.92 -11.99
N TRP A 230 12.17 4.27 -11.43
CA TRP A 230 11.17 5.07 -12.14
C TRP A 230 11.43 6.57 -12.00
N PRO A 231 11.96 7.27 -13.02
CA PRO A 231 12.27 8.71 -12.94
C PRO A 231 11.04 9.61 -13.16
N GLY A 232 9.87 9.04 -13.49
CA GLY A 232 8.73 9.76 -14.06
C GLY A 232 8.88 9.99 -15.56
N ARG A 233 7.82 10.38 -16.26
CA ARG A 233 7.86 10.63 -17.70
C ARG A 233 8.70 11.85 -18.05
N THR A 234 8.66 12.88 -17.24
CA THR A 234 9.35 14.14 -17.46
C THR A 234 10.16 14.58 -16.25
N ARG A 235 11.13 15.44 -16.48
CA ARG A 235 11.89 16.16 -15.46
C ARG A 235 11.99 17.63 -15.82
N THR A 236 12.21 18.48 -14.83
CA THR A 236 12.45 19.92 -15.04
C THR A 236 13.92 20.15 -15.29
N LYS A 237 14.28 20.91 -16.31
CA LYS A 237 15.63 21.40 -16.59
C LYS A 237 15.56 22.92 -16.78
N LYS A 238 16.59 23.64 -16.35
CA LYS A 238 16.73 25.06 -16.67
C LYS A 238 17.27 25.20 -18.09
N ASN A 239 16.67 26.09 -18.88
CA ASN A 239 17.18 26.46 -20.20
C ASN A 239 18.35 27.47 -20.09
N ALA A 240 18.88 27.93 -21.21
CA ALA A 240 19.96 28.91 -21.24
C ALA A 240 19.60 30.26 -20.57
N LEU A 241 18.31 30.60 -20.52
CA LEU A 241 17.77 31.80 -19.85
C LEU A 241 17.36 31.53 -18.38
N ASN A 242 17.83 30.41 -17.78
CA ASN A 242 17.52 30.00 -16.42
C ASN A 242 16.03 29.69 -16.14
N ASN A 243 15.17 29.62 -17.18
CA ASN A 243 13.76 29.29 -17.05
C ASN A 243 13.55 27.76 -16.96
N PRO A 244 12.62 27.28 -16.12
CA PRO A 244 12.33 25.86 -16.00
C PRO A 244 11.57 25.35 -17.24
N ILE A 245 12.14 24.34 -17.90
CA ILE A 245 11.51 23.62 -19.00
C ILE A 245 11.31 22.15 -18.64
N SER A 246 10.21 21.56 -19.12
CA SER A 246 9.94 20.13 -18.94
C SER A 246 10.55 19.33 -20.09
N ILE A 247 11.39 18.37 -19.77
CA ILE A 247 12.03 17.48 -20.76
C ILE A 247 11.68 16.02 -20.49
N SER A 248 11.59 15.21 -21.56
CA SER A 248 11.30 13.77 -21.44
C SER A 248 12.48 13.02 -20.80
N ASN A 249 12.13 12.02 -19.98
CA ASN A 249 13.08 11.04 -19.43
C ASN A 249 13.33 9.83 -20.36
N VAL A 250 12.72 9.82 -21.56
CA VAL A 250 12.88 8.74 -22.56
C VAL A 250 12.49 7.36 -22.02
N VAL A 251 11.38 7.28 -21.32
CA VAL A 251 10.90 6.04 -20.67
C VAL A 251 9.85 5.25 -21.46
N ASP A 252 9.57 5.65 -22.70
CA ASP A 252 8.51 5.03 -23.52
C ASP A 252 8.76 3.53 -23.76
N SER A 253 10.04 3.12 -23.93
CA SER A 253 10.39 1.71 -24.04
C SER A 253 10.09 0.90 -22.77
N HIS A 254 10.27 1.50 -21.58
CA HIS A 254 9.92 0.88 -20.30
C HIS A 254 8.39 0.73 -20.20
N LEU A 255 7.65 1.80 -20.47
CA LEU A 255 6.19 1.78 -20.41
C LEU A 255 5.58 0.82 -21.41
N SER A 256 6.13 0.72 -22.63
CA SER A 256 5.69 -0.24 -23.63
C SER A 256 5.80 -1.68 -23.14
N LEU A 257 6.94 -2.06 -22.55
CA LEU A 257 7.16 -3.40 -22.00
C LEU A 257 6.21 -3.70 -20.84
N LEU A 258 6.07 -2.77 -19.90
CA LEU A 258 5.22 -2.95 -18.72
C LEU A 258 3.73 -2.98 -19.09
N ASN A 259 3.28 -2.07 -19.97
CA ASN A 259 1.90 -2.06 -20.45
C ASN A 259 1.53 -3.33 -21.21
N LYS A 260 2.48 -3.97 -21.92
CA LYS A 260 2.25 -5.29 -22.53
C LYS A 260 1.88 -6.35 -21.48
N VAL A 261 2.51 -6.31 -20.30
CA VAL A 261 2.17 -7.21 -19.18
C VAL A 261 0.76 -6.91 -18.69
N VAL A 262 0.44 -5.63 -18.42
CA VAL A 262 -0.88 -5.24 -17.92
C VAL A 262 -1.98 -5.63 -18.91
N ILE A 263 -1.81 -5.35 -20.22
CA ILE A 263 -2.75 -5.73 -21.26
C ILE A 263 -2.93 -7.26 -21.33
N THR A 264 -1.87 -8.04 -21.10
CA THR A 264 -1.99 -9.50 -21.03
C THR A 264 -2.81 -9.94 -19.83
N CYS A 265 -2.61 -9.29 -18.68
CA CYS A 265 -3.44 -9.51 -17.47
C CYS A 265 -4.90 -9.12 -17.71
N THR A 266 -5.18 -7.96 -18.34
CA THR A 266 -6.57 -7.56 -18.65
C THR A 266 -7.27 -8.61 -19.52
N ARG A 267 -6.57 -9.18 -20.50
CA ARG A 267 -7.10 -10.26 -21.36
C ARG A 267 -7.23 -11.62 -20.67
N ALA A 268 -6.52 -11.85 -19.57
CA ALA A 268 -6.76 -13.01 -18.70
C ALA A 268 -8.01 -12.81 -17.84
N ILE A 269 -8.23 -11.59 -17.36
CA ILE A 269 -9.38 -11.22 -16.52
C ILE A 269 -10.66 -11.21 -17.35
N LEU A 270 -10.65 -10.47 -18.46
CA LEU A 270 -11.83 -10.19 -19.26
C LEU A 270 -12.05 -11.23 -20.37
N PRO A 271 -13.26 -11.75 -20.50
CA PRO A 271 -13.61 -12.65 -21.59
C PRO A 271 -13.94 -11.89 -22.89
N VAL A 272 -12.95 -11.17 -23.45
CA VAL A 272 -13.11 -10.29 -24.61
C VAL A 272 -12.36 -10.77 -25.85
N TYR A 273 -12.71 -10.22 -27.01
CA TYR A 273 -12.00 -10.48 -28.25
C TYR A 273 -10.61 -9.84 -28.27
N LYS A 274 -9.67 -10.44 -29.02
CA LYS A 274 -8.29 -9.94 -29.14
C LYS A 274 -8.21 -8.51 -29.67
N THR A 275 -9.17 -8.08 -30.49
CA THR A 275 -9.25 -6.78 -31.13
C THR A 275 -9.91 -5.69 -30.28
N THR A 276 -10.37 -6.00 -29.06
CA THR A 276 -10.98 -5.04 -28.15
C THR A 276 -10.00 -3.89 -27.84
N ASN A 277 -10.52 -2.66 -27.85
CA ASN A 277 -9.75 -1.43 -27.62
C ASN A 277 -9.02 -1.47 -26.27
N THR A 278 -7.76 -1.03 -26.28
CA THR A 278 -6.89 -1.09 -25.08
C THR A 278 -7.41 -0.23 -23.92
N ALA A 279 -7.98 0.95 -24.19
CA ALA A 279 -8.57 1.77 -23.14
C ALA A 279 -9.73 1.06 -22.45
N VAL A 280 -10.58 0.39 -23.22
CA VAL A 280 -11.67 -0.44 -22.70
C VAL A 280 -11.13 -1.60 -21.84
N LEU A 281 -10.01 -2.20 -22.24
CA LEU A 281 -9.40 -3.28 -21.45
C LEU A 281 -8.98 -2.81 -20.06
N TYR A 282 -8.35 -1.65 -19.96
CA TYR A 282 -7.96 -1.07 -18.66
C TYR A 282 -9.19 -0.77 -17.81
N GLU A 283 -10.19 -0.09 -18.39
CA GLU A 283 -11.40 0.31 -17.69
C GLU A 283 -12.20 -0.87 -17.16
N GLU A 284 -12.51 -1.84 -18.01
CA GLU A 284 -13.35 -2.98 -17.63
C GLU A 284 -12.63 -3.98 -16.69
N ALA A 285 -11.30 -4.11 -16.79
CA ALA A 285 -10.51 -4.91 -15.87
C ALA A 285 -10.21 -4.18 -14.54
N LYS A 286 -10.50 -2.89 -14.46
CA LYS A 286 -10.14 -2.02 -13.32
C LYS A 286 -8.65 -2.10 -12.98
N LEU A 287 -7.80 -2.13 -14.01
CA LEU A 287 -6.34 -2.07 -13.91
C LEU A 287 -5.85 -0.78 -14.54
N ARG A 288 -4.99 -0.06 -13.85
CA ARG A 288 -4.42 1.20 -14.36
C ARG A 288 -3.26 0.94 -15.34
N PRO A 289 -3.04 1.83 -16.33
CA PRO A 289 -1.81 1.87 -17.09
C PRO A 289 -0.57 2.00 -16.20
N SER A 290 0.54 1.40 -16.63
CA SER A 290 1.77 1.32 -15.82
C SER A 290 2.30 2.67 -15.35
N GLU A 291 2.15 3.74 -16.14
CA GLU A 291 2.62 5.07 -15.76
C GLU A 291 1.91 5.60 -14.50
N ILE A 292 0.59 5.45 -14.44
CA ILE A 292 -0.22 5.92 -13.32
C ILE A 292 0.13 5.10 -12.06
N GLU A 293 0.27 3.78 -12.21
CA GLU A 293 0.60 2.90 -11.10
C GLU A 293 2.01 3.15 -10.57
N LEU A 294 3.01 3.33 -11.44
CA LEU A 294 4.38 3.67 -11.05
C LEU A 294 4.46 5.02 -10.32
N ASN A 295 3.67 6.01 -10.78
CA ASN A 295 3.58 7.29 -10.10
C ASN A 295 2.92 7.18 -8.73
N LEU A 296 1.88 6.36 -8.59
CA LEU A 296 1.22 6.06 -7.31
C LEU A 296 2.20 5.40 -6.32
N ILE A 297 2.92 4.35 -6.77
CA ILE A 297 3.92 3.65 -5.95
C ILE A 297 5.00 4.63 -5.47
N SER A 298 5.53 5.46 -6.37
CA SER A 298 6.58 6.43 -6.03
C SER A 298 6.11 7.47 -5.01
N GLN A 299 4.86 7.96 -5.11
CA GLN A 299 4.30 8.90 -4.15
C GLN A 299 4.06 8.25 -2.78
N LEU A 300 3.55 7.02 -2.76
CA LEU A 300 3.37 6.26 -1.52
C LEU A 300 4.71 5.94 -0.84
N TYR A 301 5.76 5.68 -1.63
CA TYR A 301 7.11 5.50 -1.12
C TYR A 301 7.66 6.78 -0.46
N ALA A 302 7.53 7.93 -1.13
CA ALA A 302 7.92 9.21 -0.56
C ALA A 302 7.17 9.50 0.75
N ALA A 303 5.85 9.31 0.77
CA ALA A 303 5.03 9.45 1.97
C ALA A 303 5.42 8.47 3.10
N ARG A 304 5.86 7.25 2.77
CA ARG A 304 6.40 6.29 3.74
C ARG A 304 7.74 6.77 4.30
N THR A 305 8.61 7.32 3.46
CA THR A 305 9.94 7.77 3.87
C THR A 305 9.86 8.90 4.91
N THR A 306 8.94 9.85 4.77
CA THR A 306 8.77 10.95 5.72
C THR A 306 8.34 10.51 7.13
N ARG A 307 7.91 9.26 7.29
CA ARG A 307 7.42 8.67 8.55
C ARG A 307 8.35 7.65 9.18
N LEU A 308 9.51 7.39 8.55
CA LEU A 308 10.52 6.51 9.12
C LEU A 308 11.11 7.11 10.38
N ASP A 309 11.76 6.28 11.19
CA ASP A 309 12.50 6.73 12.37
C ASP A 309 13.44 7.88 12.03
N LEU A 310 13.65 8.81 12.97
CA LEU A 310 14.45 10.02 12.78
C LEU A 310 15.90 9.72 12.39
N TYR A 311 16.44 8.59 12.85
CA TYR A 311 17.81 8.17 12.55
C TYR A 311 17.91 7.31 11.28
N HIS A 312 16.76 7.00 10.64
CA HIS A 312 16.75 6.20 9.41
C HIS A 312 17.40 6.99 8.26
N PRO A 313 18.38 6.43 7.50
CA PRO A 313 19.10 7.14 6.45
C PRO A 313 18.22 7.80 5.38
N LEU A 314 17.11 7.14 5.00
CA LEU A 314 16.14 7.72 4.05
C LEU A 314 15.36 8.89 4.64
N ARG A 315 15.07 8.86 5.95
CA ARG A 315 14.43 9.98 6.65
C ARG A 315 15.36 11.17 6.72
N ILE A 316 16.60 10.96 7.13
CA ILE A 316 17.65 12.02 7.16
C ILE A 316 17.82 12.62 5.75
N ARG A 317 17.84 11.78 4.70
CA ARG A 317 17.91 12.27 3.33
C ARG A 317 16.70 13.11 2.94
N ALA A 318 15.49 12.72 3.34
CA ALA A 318 14.26 13.48 3.06
C ALA A 318 14.29 14.84 3.77
N GLU A 319 14.73 14.91 5.03
CA GLU A 319 14.89 16.14 5.78
C GLU A 319 15.95 17.09 5.19
N ASN A 320 17.09 16.53 4.76
CA ASN A 320 18.12 17.30 4.07
C ASN A 320 17.61 17.91 2.76
N ILE A 321 16.74 17.21 2.03
CA ILE A 321 16.08 17.74 0.83
C ILE A 321 15.13 18.89 1.21
N THR A 322 14.35 18.74 2.27
CA THR A 322 13.43 19.78 2.74
C THR A 322 14.22 21.03 3.15
N LYS A 323 15.29 20.87 3.94
CA LYS A 323 16.20 21.98 4.33
C LYS A 323 16.86 22.63 3.11
N ALA A 324 17.33 21.83 2.12
CA ALA A 324 17.94 22.35 0.90
C ALA A 324 16.94 23.19 0.06
N ARG A 325 15.65 22.92 0.16
CA ARG A 325 14.60 23.71 -0.49
C ARG A 325 14.54 25.13 0.05
N GLU A 326 14.70 25.33 1.34
CA GLU A 326 14.71 26.64 1.97
C GLU A 326 15.81 27.55 1.41
N TYR A 327 16.90 26.97 0.94
CA TYR A 327 18.04 27.65 0.32
C TYR A 327 18.05 27.58 -1.22
N ASN A 328 16.94 27.18 -1.86
CA ASN A 328 16.84 26.97 -3.34
C ASN A 328 17.91 26.00 -3.92
N ARG A 329 18.38 25.05 -3.14
CA ARG A 329 19.43 24.08 -3.50
C ARG A 329 18.89 22.63 -3.65
N THR A 330 17.60 22.47 -3.87
CA THR A 330 16.97 21.15 -3.98
C THR A 330 17.58 20.34 -5.14
N PRO A 331 18.05 19.10 -4.92
CA PRO A 331 18.55 18.25 -5.98
C PRO A 331 17.45 17.92 -7.00
N ASP A 332 17.77 17.95 -8.29
CA ASP A 332 16.82 17.56 -9.36
C ASP A 332 16.75 16.02 -9.51
N THR A 333 16.26 15.35 -8.47
CA THR A 333 15.96 13.93 -8.49
C THR A 333 14.46 13.70 -8.36
N ARG A 334 13.98 12.55 -8.87
CA ARG A 334 12.55 12.17 -8.69
C ARG A 334 12.16 12.16 -7.22
N PHE A 335 12.99 11.58 -6.37
CA PHE A 335 12.74 11.50 -4.94
C PHE A 335 12.62 12.89 -4.30
N ALA A 336 13.55 13.82 -4.63
CA ALA A 336 13.51 15.17 -4.11
C ALA A 336 12.20 15.90 -4.53
N ARG A 337 11.82 15.79 -5.81
CA ARG A 337 10.56 16.38 -6.31
C ARG A 337 9.33 15.82 -5.60
N LEU A 338 9.33 14.52 -5.29
CA LEU A 338 8.22 13.90 -4.57
C LEU A 338 8.17 14.38 -3.12
N ILE A 339 9.29 14.40 -2.41
CA ILE A 339 9.36 14.86 -1.02
C ILE A 339 8.92 16.33 -0.92
N THR A 340 9.40 17.20 -1.80
CA THR A 340 9.03 18.63 -1.78
C THR A 340 7.58 18.91 -2.17
N ALA A 341 6.92 17.97 -2.85
CA ALA A 341 5.50 18.06 -3.22
C ALA A 341 4.54 17.54 -2.15
N LEU A 342 5.06 16.92 -1.08
CA LEU A 342 4.24 16.46 0.04
C LEU A 342 3.93 17.63 1.00
N PRO A 343 2.73 17.65 1.60
CA PRO A 343 2.44 18.54 2.71
C PRO A 343 3.24 18.13 3.95
N GLU A 344 3.33 19.01 4.93
CA GLU A 344 3.82 18.64 6.25
C GLU A 344 2.94 17.53 6.84
N THR A 345 3.56 16.43 7.27
CA THR A 345 2.85 15.23 7.69
C THR A 345 3.18 14.85 9.12
N GLU A 346 2.22 14.23 9.79
CA GLU A 346 2.44 13.67 11.13
C GLU A 346 3.60 12.67 11.13
N HIS A 347 4.34 12.65 12.23
CA HIS A 347 5.36 11.64 12.47
C HIS A 347 4.75 10.40 13.12
N ILE A 348 5.08 9.23 12.60
CA ILE A 348 4.69 7.94 13.17
C ILE A 348 5.95 7.26 13.70
N ASN A 349 6.03 7.07 15.00
CA ASN A 349 7.11 6.32 15.62
C ASN A 349 6.75 4.82 15.67
N PRO A 350 7.39 3.96 14.88
CA PRO A 350 7.11 2.53 14.91
C PRO A 350 7.54 1.84 16.21
N LEU A 351 8.42 2.49 16.99
CA LEU A 351 8.96 2.02 18.25
C LEU A 351 8.38 2.73 19.47
N ALA A 352 7.29 3.49 19.31
CA ALA A 352 6.60 4.15 20.42
C ALA A 352 6.18 3.17 21.53
N PHE A 353 5.92 1.93 21.14
CA PHE A 353 5.56 0.86 22.05
C PHE A 353 6.55 -0.30 21.91
N PRO A 354 7.05 -0.81 23.04
CA PRO A 354 7.98 -1.94 23.00
C PRO A 354 7.38 -3.14 22.26
N PRO A 355 8.12 -3.77 21.34
CA PRO A 355 7.59 -4.90 20.56
C PRO A 355 7.31 -6.17 21.39
N TRP A 356 7.85 -6.25 22.61
CA TRP A 356 7.63 -7.35 23.56
C TRP A 356 6.41 -7.15 24.46
N GLU A 357 5.77 -5.99 24.43
CA GLU A 357 4.50 -5.82 25.13
C GLU A 357 3.40 -6.62 24.41
N ILE A 358 2.63 -7.38 25.21
CA ILE A 358 1.50 -8.15 24.71
C ILE A 358 0.44 -7.15 24.24
N ARG A 359 0.12 -7.20 22.96
CA ARG A 359 -0.91 -6.35 22.37
C ARG A 359 -2.28 -7.02 22.55
N GLU A 360 -3.27 -6.21 22.94
CA GLU A 360 -4.65 -6.61 22.93
C GLU A 360 -5.04 -7.13 21.53
N SER A 361 -5.61 -8.30 21.44
CA SER A 361 -6.12 -8.85 20.19
C SER A 361 -7.36 -8.04 19.73
N ARG A 362 -7.69 -8.12 18.42
CA ARG A 362 -8.90 -7.45 17.91
C ARG A 362 -10.17 -7.95 18.59
N ALA A 363 -10.26 -9.23 18.92
CA ALA A 363 -11.41 -9.82 19.61
C ALA A 363 -11.55 -9.31 21.05
N GLU A 364 -10.46 -9.18 21.78
CA GLU A 364 -10.45 -8.58 23.14
C GLU A 364 -10.85 -7.10 23.10
N ALA A 365 -10.30 -6.33 22.14
CA ALA A 365 -10.67 -4.94 21.95
C ALA A 365 -12.17 -4.78 21.60
N GLU A 366 -12.69 -5.63 20.71
CA GLU A 366 -14.11 -5.69 20.34
C GLU A 366 -15.00 -5.95 21.57
N ALA A 367 -14.61 -6.91 22.41
CA ALA A 367 -15.31 -7.21 23.65
C ALA A 367 -15.25 -6.04 24.65
N ARG A 368 -14.07 -5.41 24.78
CA ARG A 368 -13.86 -4.26 25.69
C ARG A 368 -14.76 -3.08 25.37
N ILE A 369 -14.92 -2.74 24.08
CA ILE A 369 -15.78 -1.62 23.66
C ILE A 369 -17.24 -2.01 23.47
N ASN A 370 -17.60 -3.27 23.63
CA ASN A 370 -18.92 -3.83 23.29
C ASN A 370 -19.35 -3.48 21.86
N GLY A 371 -18.46 -3.76 20.91
CA GLY A 371 -18.66 -3.49 19.48
C GLY A 371 -19.85 -4.23 18.86
N PRO A 372 -20.02 -4.15 17.53
CA PRO A 372 -21.18 -4.73 16.85
C PRO A 372 -21.42 -6.21 17.11
N MET A 373 -20.34 -7.05 17.12
CA MET A 373 -20.38 -8.48 17.46
C MET A 373 -21.50 -9.27 16.75
N GLY A 374 -21.81 -8.91 15.50
CA GLY A 374 -22.86 -9.55 14.70
C GLY A 374 -24.30 -9.09 14.99
N ARG A 375 -24.52 -8.19 15.95
CA ARG A 375 -25.83 -7.61 16.25
C ARG A 375 -26.25 -6.61 15.16
N THR A 376 -27.55 -6.47 14.96
CA THR A 376 -28.10 -5.38 14.16
C THR A 376 -27.91 -4.03 14.88
N LYS A 377 -27.92 -2.92 14.15
CA LYS A 377 -27.80 -1.59 14.75
C LYS A 377 -28.91 -1.32 15.77
N ALA A 378 -30.15 -1.75 15.51
CA ALA A 378 -31.27 -1.58 16.42
C ALA A 378 -31.05 -2.35 17.75
N GLN A 379 -30.67 -3.62 17.69
CA GLN A 379 -30.33 -4.40 18.87
C GLN A 379 -29.21 -3.76 19.69
N ALA A 380 -28.16 -3.28 19.01
CA ALA A 380 -27.05 -2.61 19.68
C ALA A 380 -27.48 -1.29 20.37
N ALA A 381 -28.48 -0.56 19.81
CA ALA A 381 -29.00 0.65 20.40
C ALA A 381 -29.86 0.37 21.68
N GLU A 382 -30.65 -0.69 21.65
CA GLU A 382 -31.40 -1.12 22.82
C GLU A 382 -30.47 -1.56 23.96
N ASP A 383 -29.45 -2.39 23.63
CA ASP A 383 -28.41 -2.81 24.57
C ASP A 383 -27.65 -1.62 25.16
N PHE A 384 -27.38 -0.61 24.34
CA PHE A 384 -26.70 0.60 24.80
C PHE A 384 -27.62 1.40 25.77
N LYS A 385 -28.86 1.64 25.41
CA LYS A 385 -29.82 2.38 26.25
C LYS A 385 -29.99 1.68 27.61
N ALA A 386 -30.13 0.35 27.61
CA ALA A 386 -30.26 -0.44 28.86
C ALA A 386 -28.98 -0.40 29.72
N PHE A 387 -27.82 -0.36 29.10
CA PHE A 387 -26.55 -0.18 29.79
C PHE A 387 -26.37 1.25 30.31
N HIS A 388 -26.65 2.26 29.50
CA HIS A 388 -26.48 3.68 29.82
C HIS A 388 -27.32 4.08 31.04
N ALA A 389 -28.54 3.56 31.17
CA ALA A 389 -29.39 3.77 32.31
C ALA A 389 -28.82 3.23 33.65
N LYS A 390 -27.81 2.35 33.61
CA LYS A 390 -27.19 1.76 34.80
C LYS A 390 -25.90 2.50 35.22
N ILE A 391 -25.43 3.46 34.44
CA ILE A 391 -24.21 4.22 34.75
C ILE A 391 -24.53 5.14 35.95
N PRO A 392 -23.66 5.18 36.97
CA PRO A 392 -23.86 6.10 38.09
C PRO A 392 -23.93 7.57 37.60
N ARG A 393 -24.91 8.33 38.08
CA ARG A 393 -25.08 9.73 37.68
C ARG A 393 -23.88 10.61 38.02
N SER A 394 -23.09 10.21 39.02
CA SER A 394 -21.86 10.89 39.42
C SER A 394 -20.69 10.69 38.42
N ASP A 395 -20.74 9.64 37.59
CA ASP A 395 -19.74 9.40 36.57
C ASP A 395 -19.80 10.43 35.44
N ILE A 396 -18.66 10.76 34.88
CA ILE A 396 -18.59 11.67 33.74
C ILE A 396 -18.81 10.86 32.43
N GLN A 397 -19.67 11.39 31.59
CA GLN A 397 -20.03 10.80 30.31
C GLN A 397 -19.66 11.77 29.18
N ILE A 398 -18.90 11.29 28.20
CA ILE A 398 -18.48 12.04 27.02
C ILE A 398 -19.05 11.34 25.80
N PHE A 399 -19.80 12.05 24.98
CA PHE A 399 -20.12 11.65 23.62
C PHE A 399 -19.27 12.47 22.68
N SER A 400 -18.62 11.81 21.72
CA SER A 400 -17.72 12.44 20.75
C SER A 400 -18.01 11.95 19.35
N ASP A 401 -17.82 12.84 18.38
CA ASP A 401 -18.03 12.54 16.96
C ASP A 401 -17.06 13.32 16.07
N GLY A 402 -16.84 12.80 14.85
CA GLY A 402 -16.06 13.42 13.79
C GLY A 402 -16.84 13.53 12.50
N SER A 403 -16.84 14.71 11.90
CA SER A 403 -17.56 14.98 10.66
C SER A 403 -16.66 15.48 9.56
N LYS A 404 -17.02 15.21 8.30
CA LYS A 404 -16.36 15.74 7.12
C LYS A 404 -17.38 16.40 6.20
N SER A 405 -17.12 17.65 5.82
CA SER A 405 -17.97 18.38 4.90
C SER A 405 -17.99 17.74 3.51
N GLU A 406 -19.17 17.65 2.91
CA GLU A 406 -19.34 17.25 1.50
C GLU A 406 -18.93 18.36 0.52
N SER A 407 -18.60 19.56 1.01
CA SER A 407 -18.12 20.67 0.17
C SER A 407 -16.83 20.29 -0.56
N LYS A 408 -16.53 21.00 -1.64
CA LYS A 408 -15.34 20.78 -2.49
C LYS A 408 -14.03 20.79 -1.70
N ASP A 409 -13.99 21.48 -0.57
CA ASP A 409 -12.82 21.62 0.30
C ASP A 409 -12.66 20.46 1.29
N GLY A 410 -13.74 19.71 1.58
CA GLY A 410 -13.69 18.53 2.42
C GLY A 410 -13.16 18.78 3.83
N ALA A 411 -13.56 19.90 4.45
CA ALA A 411 -13.15 20.27 5.80
C ALA A 411 -13.59 19.21 6.81
N THR A 412 -12.73 18.90 7.76
CA THR A 412 -12.96 17.91 8.82
C THR A 412 -13.07 18.63 10.16
N GLY A 413 -14.09 18.28 10.95
CA GLY A 413 -14.34 18.84 12.27
C GLY A 413 -14.58 17.76 13.29
N GLY A 414 -14.26 18.03 14.54
CA GLY A 414 -14.57 17.18 15.68
C GLY A 414 -15.46 17.92 16.67
N GLY A 415 -16.27 17.17 17.42
CA GLY A 415 -17.12 17.71 18.46
C GLY A 415 -17.29 16.72 19.61
N PHE A 416 -17.48 17.25 20.81
CA PHE A 416 -17.81 16.45 21.97
C PHE A 416 -18.77 17.19 22.92
N VAL A 417 -19.51 16.42 23.68
CA VAL A 417 -20.36 16.88 24.77
C VAL A 417 -20.03 16.09 26.03
N ILE A 418 -19.96 16.80 27.17
CA ILE A 418 -19.70 16.21 28.50
C ILE A 418 -20.92 16.38 29.36
N SER A 419 -21.39 15.30 29.99
CA SER A 419 -22.51 15.27 30.91
C SER A 419 -22.11 14.63 32.24
N GLN A 420 -22.71 15.11 33.33
CA GLN A 420 -22.62 14.55 34.69
C GLN A 420 -23.88 14.91 35.45
N PHE A 421 -24.43 14.02 36.28
CA PHE A 421 -25.71 14.19 36.99
C PHE A 421 -26.90 14.48 36.05
N ASP A 422 -26.88 13.88 34.85
CA ASP A 422 -27.84 14.09 33.76
C ASP A 422 -27.91 15.56 33.24
N ILE A 423 -26.88 16.34 33.53
CA ILE A 423 -26.73 17.73 33.06
C ILE A 423 -25.58 17.82 32.12
N GLN A 424 -25.75 18.50 30.99
CA GLN A 424 -24.65 18.86 30.11
C GLN A 424 -23.79 19.95 30.76
N ILE A 425 -22.53 19.65 31.03
CA ILE A 425 -21.57 20.55 31.73
C ILE A 425 -20.55 21.20 30.81
N ALA A 426 -20.34 20.61 29.63
CA ALA A 426 -19.50 21.21 28.59
C ALA A 426 -19.85 20.67 27.22
N HIS A 427 -19.58 21.45 26.19
CA HIS A 427 -19.53 21.00 24.79
C HIS A 427 -18.45 21.80 24.05
N HIS A 428 -17.96 21.26 22.96
CA HIS A 428 -16.97 21.95 22.15
C HIS A 428 -16.99 21.44 20.70
N SER A 429 -16.74 22.36 19.77
CA SER A 429 -16.57 22.11 18.35
C SER A 429 -15.23 22.68 17.90
N PHE A 430 -14.51 21.97 17.04
CA PHE A 430 -13.22 22.44 16.52
C PHE A 430 -12.97 21.93 15.10
N SER A 431 -12.15 22.67 14.34
CA SER A 431 -11.75 22.31 12.98
C SER A 431 -10.40 21.63 12.96
N LEU A 432 -10.27 20.58 12.12
CA LEU A 432 -8.99 19.96 11.74
C LEU A 432 -8.52 20.38 10.34
N GLY A 433 -9.28 21.24 9.66
CA GLY A 433 -9.00 21.66 8.31
C GLY A 433 -9.25 20.55 7.28
N THR A 434 -8.52 20.56 6.16
CA THR A 434 -8.70 19.62 5.04
C THR A 434 -7.72 18.44 5.04
N ASN A 435 -6.78 18.44 5.99
CA ASN A 435 -5.65 17.51 6.07
C ASN A 435 -5.88 16.31 7.01
N ALA A 436 -7.13 16.08 7.42
CA ALA A 436 -7.55 14.97 8.29
C ALA A 436 -8.69 14.16 7.65
N GLU A 437 -8.95 12.98 8.17
CA GLU A 437 -10.09 12.14 7.83
C GLU A 437 -11.07 12.05 9.02
N VAL A 438 -12.28 11.55 8.77
CA VAL A 438 -13.29 11.36 9.82
C VAL A 438 -12.72 10.56 10.98
N PHE A 439 -12.02 9.46 10.72
CA PHE A 439 -11.34 8.67 11.76
C PHE A 439 -10.41 9.51 12.66
N ASP A 440 -9.66 10.43 12.07
CA ASP A 440 -8.73 11.30 12.81
C ASP A 440 -9.51 12.29 13.69
N ALA A 441 -10.63 12.81 13.19
CA ALA A 441 -11.51 13.72 13.92
C ALA A 441 -12.20 13.04 15.11
N GLU A 442 -12.70 11.83 14.90
CA GLU A 442 -13.30 11.00 15.94
C GLU A 442 -12.35 10.73 17.11
N ALA A 443 -11.13 10.25 16.77
CA ALA A 443 -10.10 10.00 17.77
C ALA A 443 -9.72 11.29 18.53
N THR A 444 -9.55 12.41 17.80
CA THR A 444 -9.19 13.70 18.38
C THR A 444 -10.32 14.24 19.28
N ALA A 445 -11.58 14.11 18.86
CA ALA A 445 -12.73 14.55 19.65
C ALA A 445 -12.84 13.79 20.98
N ALA A 446 -12.68 12.46 20.93
CA ALA A 446 -12.70 11.62 22.14
C ALA A 446 -11.60 12.03 23.14
N VAL A 447 -10.38 12.25 22.64
CA VAL A 447 -9.22 12.62 23.47
C VAL A 447 -9.35 14.06 24.00
N ALA A 448 -9.83 14.99 23.17
CA ALA A 448 -10.09 16.37 23.58
C ALA A 448 -11.18 16.43 24.66
N GLY A 449 -12.24 15.65 24.52
CA GLY A 449 -13.29 15.52 25.55
C GLY A 449 -12.73 14.98 26.87
N ALA A 450 -11.90 13.93 26.83
CA ALA A 450 -11.26 13.37 28.02
C ALA A 450 -10.30 14.37 28.69
N ALA A 451 -9.50 15.09 27.90
CA ALA A 451 -8.61 16.15 28.39
C ALA A 451 -9.41 17.28 29.05
N LYS A 452 -10.50 17.72 28.42
CA LYS A 452 -11.40 18.75 28.99
C LYS A 452 -12.03 18.28 30.27
N ALA A 453 -12.53 17.04 30.34
CA ALA A 453 -13.11 16.46 31.55
C ALA A 453 -12.14 16.52 32.74
N LEU A 454 -10.86 16.19 32.55
CA LEU A 454 -9.84 16.25 33.59
C LEU A 454 -9.60 17.66 34.17
N THR A 455 -9.99 18.72 33.46
CA THR A 455 -9.90 20.11 33.95
C THR A 455 -11.11 20.53 34.79
N LEU A 456 -12.16 19.73 34.83
CA LEU A 456 -13.39 20.08 35.55
C LEU A 456 -13.28 19.79 37.05
N ALA A 457 -13.70 20.70 37.87
CA ALA A 457 -13.68 20.52 39.33
C ALA A 457 -14.56 19.34 39.79
N SER A 458 -15.61 19.02 39.04
CA SER A 458 -16.56 17.94 39.32
C SER A 458 -15.97 16.52 39.13
N THR A 459 -14.78 16.39 38.53
CA THR A 459 -14.06 15.10 38.43
C THR A 459 -13.78 14.45 39.77
N LYS A 460 -13.71 15.25 40.85
CA LYS A 460 -13.52 14.77 42.23
C LYS A 460 -14.65 13.87 42.71
N LEU A 461 -15.84 13.98 42.10
CA LEU A 461 -17.06 13.25 42.43
C LEU A 461 -17.24 11.97 41.59
N ALA A 462 -16.58 11.88 40.41
CA ALA A 462 -16.74 10.80 39.48
C ALA A 462 -15.82 9.61 39.80
N THR A 463 -16.31 8.40 39.70
CA THR A 463 -15.52 7.16 39.76
C THR A 463 -14.94 6.87 38.36
N ASP A 464 -15.82 6.63 37.40
CA ASP A 464 -15.41 6.35 36.02
C ASP A 464 -15.64 7.55 35.09
N LEU A 465 -14.87 7.60 34.01
CA LEU A 465 -15.11 8.48 32.87
C LEU A 465 -15.45 7.61 31.66
N TRP A 466 -16.65 7.78 31.14
CA TRP A 466 -17.13 7.05 29.99
C TRP A 466 -17.01 7.87 28.72
N ILE A 467 -16.45 7.25 27.65
CA ILE A 467 -16.35 7.84 26.32
C ILE A 467 -17.17 6.98 25.37
N PHE A 468 -18.10 7.62 24.70
CA PHE A 468 -19.03 7.02 23.74
C PHE A 468 -18.77 7.62 22.36
N LEU A 469 -18.54 6.78 21.36
CA LEU A 469 -18.34 7.19 19.98
C LEU A 469 -18.85 6.12 19.02
N ASP A 470 -19.34 6.54 17.86
CA ASP A 470 -19.92 5.62 16.89
C ASP A 470 -18.91 5.08 15.85
N ASN A 471 -17.72 5.68 15.75
CA ASN A 471 -16.65 5.14 14.91
C ASN A 471 -16.03 3.91 15.57
N HIS A 472 -16.41 2.75 15.05
CA HIS A 472 -15.96 1.47 15.57
C HIS A 472 -14.42 1.31 15.59
N GLU A 473 -13.73 1.73 14.52
CA GLU A 473 -12.27 1.60 14.46
C GLU A 473 -11.56 2.57 15.42
N ALA A 474 -12.06 3.80 15.60
CA ALA A 474 -11.53 4.73 16.57
C ALA A 474 -11.73 4.21 18.00
N ALA A 475 -12.91 3.68 18.33
CA ALA A 475 -13.20 3.06 19.63
C ALA A 475 -12.25 1.88 19.94
N LEU A 476 -12.01 1.00 18.96
CA LEU A 476 -11.08 -0.12 19.10
C LEU A 476 -9.65 0.34 19.43
N ARG A 477 -9.21 1.47 18.85
CA ARG A 477 -7.84 1.97 19.01
C ARG A 477 -7.62 2.77 20.29
N LEU A 478 -8.66 3.40 20.82
CA LEU A 478 -8.55 4.09 22.11
C LEU A 478 -8.27 3.09 23.24
N GLY A 479 -7.18 3.34 23.96
CA GLY A 479 -6.69 2.45 25.03
C GLY A 479 -5.84 1.28 24.54
N SER A 480 -5.54 1.20 23.23
CA SER A 480 -4.62 0.20 22.67
C SER A 480 -3.40 0.87 22.03
N HIS A 481 -2.31 0.11 21.90
CA HIS A 481 -1.11 0.56 21.18
C HIS A 481 -1.36 0.58 19.68
N PHE A 482 -1.25 1.75 19.06
CA PHE A 482 -1.55 1.95 17.66
C PHE A 482 -0.44 2.68 16.90
N ASN A 483 0.08 2.05 15.84
CA ASN A 483 1.10 2.60 14.96
C ASN A 483 0.49 3.01 13.60
N GLY A 484 -0.43 3.96 13.61
CA GLY A 484 -1.17 4.39 12.42
C GLY A 484 -1.47 5.88 12.41
N SER A 485 -2.46 6.28 11.61
CA SER A 485 -2.90 7.66 11.53
C SER A 485 -3.31 8.19 12.90
N SER A 486 -2.90 9.42 13.20
CA SER A 486 -3.16 10.06 14.50
C SER A 486 -2.51 9.34 15.70
N GLN A 487 -1.37 8.65 15.50
CA GLN A 487 -0.69 7.91 16.57
C GLN A 487 -0.55 8.73 17.85
N ARG A 488 -0.13 10.00 17.75
CA ARG A 488 0.06 10.88 18.90
C ARG A 488 -1.23 11.04 19.72
N VAL A 489 -2.38 11.10 19.07
CA VAL A 489 -3.68 11.22 19.73
C VAL A 489 -3.94 10.00 20.63
N PHE A 490 -3.62 8.79 20.14
CA PHE A 490 -3.77 7.56 20.93
C PHE A 490 -2.74 7.46 22.06
N GLU A 491 -1.52 7.95 21.85
CA GLU A 491 -0.51 8.07 22.92
C GLU A 491 -0.97 9.06 24.01
N ASP A 492 -1.52 10.20 23.63
CA ASP A 492 -2.05 11.18 24.58
C ASP A 492 -3.24 10.61 25.33
N PHE A 493 -4.09 9.79 24.70
CA PHE A 493 -5.15 9.06 25.42
C PHE A 493 -4.61 8.17 26.55
N LEU A 494 -3.52 7.42 26.30
CA LEU A 494 -2.90 6.58 27.33
C LEU A 494 -2.35 7.41 28.49
N LYS A 495 -1.79 8.59 28.23
CA LYS A 495 -1.39 9.54 29.29
C LYS A 495 -2.58 10.03 30.10
N LEU A 496 -3.72 10.31 29.43
CA LEU A 496 -4.95 10.73 30.13
C LEU A 496 -5.52 9.60 31.01
N THR A 497 -5.41 8.33 30.58
CA THR A 497 -5.81 7.21 31.44
C THR A 497 -4.98 7.10 32.71
N GLN A 498 -3.68 7.37 32.62
CA GLN A 498 -2.81 7.44 33.78
C GLN A 498 -3.14 8.65 34.67
N ALA A 499 -3.36 9.81 34.07
CA ALA A 499 -3.74 11.02 34.79
C ALA A 499 -5.10 10.86 35.52
N TRP A 500 -6.06 10.15 34.92
CA TRP A 500 -7.33 9.85 35.56
C TRP A 500 -7.16 9.05 36.85
N ALA A 501 -6.29 8.05 36.84
CA ALA A 501 -6.04 7.18 37.99
C ALA A 501 -5.49 7.94 39.22
N VAL A 502 -4.68 8.98 39.00
CA VAL A 502 -4.01 9.76 40.05
C VAL A 502 -4.65 11.13 40.34
N ARG A 503 -5.77 11.46 39.67
CA ARG A 503 -6.46 12.75 39.86
C ARG A 503 -6.87 13.00 41.32
N PRO A 504 -7.02 14.24 41.78
CA PRO A 504 -7.60 14.55 43.08
C PRO A 504 -9.06 14.03 43.19
N ARG A 505 -9.39 13.38 44.27
CA ARG A 505 -10.72 12.77 44.54
C ARG A 505 -11.18 13.07 45.94
N LEU A 506 -12.50 13.00 46.15
CA LEU A 506 -13.06 12.98 47.50
C LEU A 506 -12.77 11.62 48.19
N PRO A 507 -12.67 11.57 49.54
CA PRO A 507 -12.28 10.34 50.26
C PRO A 507 -13.15 9.11 49.97
N HIS A 508 -14.42 9.32 49.64
CA HIS A 508 -15.39 8.27 49.32
C HIS A 508 -15.45 7.90 47.81
N THR A 509 -14.70 8.59 46.97
CA THR A 509 -14.68 8.33 45.50
C THR A 509 -13.58 7.36 45.14
N SER A 510 -13.92 6.24 44.50
CA SER A 510 -12.95 5.25 43.99
C SER A 510 -12.07 5.80 42.85
N PRO A 511 -10.86 5.24 42.61
CA PRO A 511 -9.99 5.68 41.53
C PRO A 511 -10.66 5.62 40.16
N GLY A 512 -11.37 4.52 39.88
CA GLY A 512 -12.03 4.29 38.62
C GLY A 512 -11.11 4.22 37.41
N LYS A 513 -11.67 4.26 36.21
CA LYS A 513 -10.93 4.18 34.92
C LYS A 513 -11.59 5.05 33.87
N ILE A 514 -10.85 5.41 32.83
CA ILE A 514 -11.45 5.87 31.58
C ILE A 514 -11.90 4.61 30.81
N ARG A 515 -13.18 4.59 30.44
CA ARG A 515 -13.81 3.48 29.73
C ARG A 515 -14.30 3.94 28.37
N VAL A 516 -14.02 3.17 27.33
CA VAL A 516 -14.46 3.45 25.98
C VAL A 516 -15.54 2.43 25.60
N ARG A 517 -16.64 2.89 25.05
CA ARG A 517 -17.72 2.03 24.55
C ARG A 517 -18.20 2.54 23.20
N TRP A 518 -18.33 1.61 22.27
CA TRP A 518 -18.92 1.89 20.97
C TRP A 518 -20.43 2.08 21.10
N VAL A 519 -20.99 3.02 20.32
CA VAL A 519 -22.43 3.25 20.18
C VAL A 519 -22.84 3.19 18.73
N PRO A 520 -24.01 2.68 18.37
CA PRO A 520 -24.50 2.71 17.00
C PRO A 520 -24.95 4.13 16.63
N GLY A 521 -24.37 4.68 15.53
CA GLY A 521 -24.72 6.02 15.04
C GLY A 521 -26.13 6.09 14.43
N HIS A 522 -26.75 7.28 14.53
CA HIS A 522 -28.05 7.65 13.93
C HIS A 522 -29.24 6.78 14.39
N LEU A 523 -29.34 6.52 15.68
CA LEU A 523 -30.42 5.72 16.30
C LEU A 523 -30.98 6.38 17.56
N ASP A 524 -31.23 7.68 17.52
CA ASP A 524 -31.88 8.47 18.58
C ASP A 524 -31.21 8.28 19.97
N ILE A 525 -29.88 8.35 20.01
CA ILE A 525 -29.08 8.42 21.23
C ILE A 525 -28.74 9.89 21.47
N PRO A 526 -29.42 10.60 22.43
CA PRO A 526 -29.35 12.06 22.52
C PRO A 526 -27.92 12.63 22.60
N GLY A 527 -27.04 12.00 23.38
CA GLY A 527 -25.67 12.46 23.52
C GLY A 527 -24.87 12.35 22.21
N ASN A 528 -25.11 11.27 21.43
CA ASN A 528 -24.45 11.07 20.14
C ASN A 528 -24.95 12.08 19.09
N GLU A 529 -26.24 12.39 19.06
CA GLU A 529 -26.81 13.39 18.14
C GLU A 529 -26.29 14.81 18.44
N ILE A 530 -26.06 15.15 19.71
CA ILE A 530 -25.45 16.44 20.10
C ILE A 530 -23.98 16.49 19.66
N ALA A 531 -23.23 15.38 19.82
CA ALA A 531 -21.84 15.29 19.40
C ALA A 531 -21.70 15.39 17.87
N ASP A 532 -22.58 14.71 17.10
CA ASP A 532 -22.65 14.80 15.63
C ASP A 532 -22.91 16.25 15.18
N LYS A 533 -23.86 16.94 15.83
CA LYS A 533 -24.12 18.35 15.54
C LYS A 533 -22.88 19.21 15.83
N ALA A 534 -22.22 19.00 16.96
CA ALA A 534 -21.00 19.73 17.32
C ALA A 534 -19.86 19.44 16.31
N ALA A 535 -19.69 18.19 15.86
CA ALA A 535 -18.71 17.82 14.84
C ALA A 535 -19.01 18.50 13.49
N LYS A 536 -20.27 18.55 13.06
CA LYS A 536 -20.71 19.28 11.85
C LYS A 536 -20.46 20.78 11.95
N GLU A 537 -20.69 21.38 13.11
CA GLU A 537 -20.33 22.77 13.37
C GLU A 537 -18.82 22.98 13.27
N GLY A 538 -18.02 22.05 13.80
CA GLY A 538 -16.57 22.04 13.69
C GLY A 538 -16.05 22.13 12.26
N THR A 539 -16.74 21.55 11.28
CA THR A 539 -16.35 21.65 9.86
C THR A 539 -16.46 23.06 9.29
N LYS A 540 -17.22 23.96 9.93
CA LYS A 540 -17.46 25.33 9.49
C LYS A 540 -16.53 26.36 10.17
N LEU A 541 -15.80 25.92 11.19
CA LEU A 541 -14.87 26.78 11.94
C LEU A 541 -13.61 27.09 11.11
N PRO A 542 -12.91 28.20 11.40
CA PRO A 542 -11.65 28.54 10.79
C PRO A 542 -10.64 27.37 10.89
N PHE A 543 -9.84 27.20 9.87
CA PHE A 543 -8.82 26.15 9.83
C PHE A 543 -7.68 26.47 10.80
N PRO A 544 -7.03 25.44 11.36
CA PRO A 544 -5.79 25.64 12.14
C PRO A 544 -4.73 26.35 11.31
N LEU A 545 -3.91 27.19 11.94
CA LEU A 545 -2.86 27.96 11.26
C LEU A 545 -1.86 27.06 10.52
N ASN A 546 -1.48 25.92 11.11
CA ASN A 546 -0.53 24.97 10.53
C ASN A 546 -1.12 23.55 10.59
N PRO A 547 -2.04 23.19 9.67
CA PRO A 547 -2.67 21.87 9.70
C PRO A 547 -1.68 20.80 9.26
N ILE A 548 -1.31 19.91 10.19
CA ILE A 548 -0.48 18.74 9.91
C ILE A 548 -1.34 17.72 9.15
N CYS A 549 -0.83 17.20 8.04
CA CYS A 549 -1.53 16.19 7.27
C CYS A 549 -1.43 14.83 7.97
N THR A 550 -2.57 14.22 8.28
CA THR A 550 -2.59 12.87 8.83
C THR A 550 -2.19 11.83 7.79
N LEU A 551 -1.71 10.68 8.24
CA LEU A 551 -1.32 9.56 7.35
C LEU A 551 -2.50 9.08 6.50
N ALA A 552 -3.69 9.01 7.07
CA ALA A 552 -4.89 8.58 6.35
C ALA A 552 -5.22 9.58 5.23
N SER A 553 -5.21 10.87 5.54
CA SER A 553 -5.48 11.93 4.57
C SER A 553 -4.42 11.97 3.47
N LEU A 554 -3.13 11.85 3.82
CA LEU A 554 -2.06 11.81 2.83
C LEU A 554 -2.22 10.64 1.85
N LYS A 555 -2.51 9.44 2.35
CA LYS A 555 -2.77 8.25 1.51
C LYS A 555 -3.99 8.44 0.61
N ARG A 556 -5.06 9.03 1.13
CA ARG A 556 -6.25 9.35 0.34
C ARG A 556 -5.92 10.36 -0.77
N MET A 557 -5.22 11.44 -0.43
CA MET A 557 -4.81 12.47 -1.39
C MET A 557 -3.98 11.88 -2.54
N ILE A 558 -3.01 11.03 -2.24
CA ILE A 558 -2.16 10.36 -3.24
C ILE A 558 -3.02 9.45 -4.14
N ARG A 559 -3.93 8.66 -3.56
CA ARG A 559 -4.83 7.79 -4.32
C ARG A 559 -5.81 8.60 -5.18
N THR A 560 -6.35 9.69 -4.65
CA THR A 560 -7.25 10.60 -5.39
C THR A 560 -6.53 11.23 -6.59
N ARG A 561 -5.24 11.61 -6.45
CA ARG A 561 -4.43 12.09 -7.58
C ARG A 561 -4.28 11.02 -8.67
N ALA A 562 -4.03 9.77 -8.27
CA ALA A 562 -3.94 8.65 -9.21
C ALA A 562 -5.28 8.37 -9.90
N ASN A 563 -6.40 8.40 -9.16
CA ASN A 563 -7.75 8.22 -9.71
C ASN A 563 -8.09 9.33 -10.71
N LYS A 564 -7.79 10.59 -10.36
CA LYS A 564 -8.00 11.73 -11.28
C LYS A 564 -7.15 11.62 -12.55
N ALA A 565 -5.91 11.14 -12.44
CA ALA A 565 -5.07 10.93 -13.62
C ALA A 565 -5.62 9.82 -14.51
N ASP A 566 -6.16 8.74 -13.92
CA ASP A 566 -6.80 7.64 -14.63
C ASP A 566 -8.08 8.09 -15.33
N GLU A 567 -8.92 8.87 -14.64
CA GLU A 567 -10.13 9.48 -15.18
C GLU A 567 -9.83 10.44 -16.34
N GLN A 568 -8.82 11.30 -16.19
CA GLN A 568 -8.39 12.21 -17.25
C GLN A 568 -7.92 11.46 -18.49
N LEU A 569 -7.14 10.39 -18.29
CA LEU A 569 -6.71 9.53 -19.38
C LEU A 569 -7.92 8.87 -20.06
N TRP A 570 -8.85 8.28 -19.27
CA TRP A 570 -10.08 7.69 -19.79
C TRP A 570 -10.89 8.69 -20.62
N ASN A 571 -11.12 9.89 -20.12
CA ASN A 571 -11.86 10.94 -20.84
C ASN A 571 -11.21 11.34 -22.17
N THR A 572 -9.88 11.20 -22.25
CA THR A 572 -9.11 11.52 -23.47
C THR A 572 -9.18 10.37 -24.49
N VAL A 573 -9.05 9.10 -24.04
CA VAL A 573 -8.86 7.96 -24.94
C VAL A 573 -10.10 7.05 -25.06
N SER A 574 -11.16 7.31 -24.29
CA SER A 574 -12.38 6.50 -24.31
C SER A 574 -13.06 6.54 -25.69
N PRO A 575 -13.48 5.41 -26.24
CA PRO A 575 -14.21 5.37 -27.49
C PRO A 575 -15.59 6.04 -27.39
N GLN A 576 -16.07 6.60 -28.52
CA GLN A 576 -17.34 7.35 -28.55
C GLN A 576 -18.52 6.51 -28.03
N TYR A 577 -18.59 5.23 -28.39
CA TYR A 577 -19.66 4.34 -27.93
C TYR A 577 -19.70 4.11 -26.41
N TYR A 578 -18.58 4.27 -25.66
CA TYR A 578 -18.60 4.30 -24.20
C TYR A 578 -19.09 5.63 -23.65
N LYS A 579 -18.80 6.75 -24.34
CA LYS A 579 -19.34 8.06 -23.98
C LYS A 579 -20.87 8.08 -24.18
N ASP A 580 -21.36 7.51 -25.28
CA ASP A 580 -22.79 7.41 -25.59
C ASP A 580 -23.55 6.57 -24.54
N LEU A 581 -22.90 5.58 -23.91
CA LEU A 581 -23.46 4.80 -22.81
C LEU A 581 -23.46 5.57 -21.47
N GLN A 582 -22.95 6.79 -21.42
CA GLN A 582 -22.79 7.57 -20.18
C GLN A 582 -22.04 6.76 -19.10
N PHE A 583 -21.05 5.98 -19.53
CA PHE A 583 -20.29 5.11 -18.65
C PHE A 583 -19.48 5.93 -17.66
N ASN A 584 -19.83 5.84 -16.38
CA ASN A 584 -19.12 6.55 -15.33
C ASN A 584 -17.89 5.73 -14.89
N HIS A 585 -16.68 6.27 -15.11
CA HIS A 585 -15.41 5.68 -14.71
C HIS A 585 -15.35 5.36 -13.21
N THR A 586 -15.96 6.19 -12.38
CA THR A 586 -15.97 6.03 -10.91
C THR A 586 -17.04 5.07 -10.42
N SER A 587 -18.01 4.67 -11.27
CA SER A 587 -19.07 3.76 -10.85
C SER A 587 -18.47 2.38 -10.52
N ASN A 588 -18.67 1.96 -9.28
CA ASN A 588 -18.18 0.68 -8.76
C ASN A 588 -19.10 -0.46 -9.21
N THR A 589 -19.23 -0.65 -10.55
CA THR A 589 -19.98 -1.77 -11.11
C THR A 589 -19.13 -3.03 -10.96
N ASP A 590 -19.43 -3.85 -9.99
CA ASP A 590 -18.74 -5.14 -9.79
C ASP A 590 -19.14 -6.17 -10.87
N THR A 591 -18.98 -5.75 -12.13
CA THR A 591 -19.24 -6.61 -13.29
C THR A 591 -18.31 -7.82 -13.32
N LEU A 592 -17.17 -7.74 -12.65
CA LEU A 592 -16.21 -8.83 -12.56
C LEU A 592 -16.72 -10.00 -11.70
N SER A 593 -17.77 -9.81 -10.91
CA SER A 593 -18.44 -10.88 -10.15
C SER A 593 -19.29 -11.80 -11.04
N LEU A 594 -19.68 -11.33 -12.24
CA LEU A 594 -20.49 -12.08 -13.16
C LEU A 594 -19.77 -13.34 -13.70
N LYS A 595 -20.54 -14.36 -14.06
CA LYS A 595 -20.03 -15.54 -14.79
C LYS A 595 -19.36 -15.11 -16.09
N ARG A 596 -18.24 -15.76 -16.47
CA ARG A 596 -17.47 -15.38 -17.66
C ARG A 596 -18.31 -15.32 -18.93
N ALA A 597 -19.19 -16.29 -19.16
CA ALA A 597 -20.03 -16.31 -20.34
C ALA A 597 -21.00 -15.12 -20.39
N THR A 598 -21.64 -14.77 -19.28
CA THR A 598 -22.54 -13.62 -19.17
C THR A 598 -21.78 -12.32 -19.35
N LEU A 599 -20.63 -12.18 -18.67
CA LEU A 599 -19.74 -11.02 -18.79
C LEU A 599 -19.24 -10.86 -20.24
N HIS A 600 -18.90 -11.97 -20.91
CA HIS A 600 -18.50 -11.95 -22.32
C HIS A 600 -19.53 -11.26 -23.21
N HIS A 601 -20.80 -11.62 -23.05
CA HIS A 601 -21.89 -11.03 -23.86
C HIS A 601 -22.08 -9.55 -23.56
N ILE A 602 -22.05 -9.16 -22.27
CA ILE A 602 -22.19 -7.74 -21.86
C ILE A 602 -21.04 -6.91 -22.41
N LEU A 603 -19.80 -7.39 -22.26
CA LEU A 603 -18.61 -6.69 -22.75
C LEU A 603 -18.58 -6.61 -24.29
N ALA A 604 -19.06 -7.64 -24.99
CA ALA A 604 -19.18 -7.61 -26.44
C ALA A 604 -20.15 -6.50 -26.90
N ILE A 605 -21.30 -6.36 -26.23
CA ILE A 605 -22.28 -5.31 -26.53
C ILE A 605 -21.69 -3.95 -26.23
N ARG A 606 -21.11 -3.74 -25.04
CA ARG A 606 -20.50 -2.49 -24.62
C ARG A 606 -19.37 -2.04 -25.54
N SER A 607 -18.44 -2.97 -25.84
CA SER A 607 -17.26 -2.65 -26.65
C SER A 607 -17.54 -2.64 -28.15
N GLN A 608 -18.74 -3.06 -28.56
CA GLN A 608 -19.13 -3.29 -29.95
C GLN A 608 -18.21 -4.31 -30.68
N HIS A 609 -17.42 -5.07 -29.90
CA HIS A 609 -16.52 -6.12 -30.37
C HIS A 609 -17.05 -7.49 -29.96
N GLY A 610 -17.64 -8.22 -30.88
CA GLY A 610 -18.25 -9.50 -30.63
C GLY A 610 -18.58 -10.22 -31.95
N ASP A 611 -19.40 -11.27 -31.85
CA ASP A 611 -19.94 -12.03 -32.99
C ASP A 611 -21.03 -11.21 -33.71
N PHE A 612 -20.63 -10.06 -34.28
CA PHE A 612 -21.49 -9.15 -35.02
C PHE A 612 -21.17 -9.14 -36.51
N ALA A 613 -22.15 -8.88 -37.35
CA ALA A 613 -22.01 -8.88 -38.81
C ALA A 613 -20.83 -8.05 -39.30
N ALA A 614 -20.69 -6.81 -38.77
CA ALA A 614 -19.60 -5.89 -39.13
C ALA A 614 -18.21 -6.44 -38.81
N TYR A 615 -18.07 -7.23 -37.73
CA TYR A 615 -16.80 -7.88 -37.40
C TYR A 615 -16.45 -8.97 -38.43
N HIS A 616 -17.40 -9.82 -38.79
CA HIS A 616 -17.16 -10.91 -39.73
C HIS A 616 -16.89 -10.39 -41.15
N GLU A 617 -17.62 -9.39 -41.58
CA GLU A 617 -17.43 -8.74 -42.88
C GLU A 617 -16.03 -8.07 -42.97
N ARG A 618 -15.63 -7.36 -41.93
CA ARG A 618 -14.30 -6.69 -41.86
C ARG A 618 -13.15 -7.71 -42.02
N PHE A 619 -13.30 -8.91 -41.47
CA PHE A 619 -12.28 -9.97 -41.51
C PHE A 619 -12.55 -11.07 -42.53
N ASN A 620 -13.48 -10.86 -43.44
CA ASN A 620 -13.85 -11.79 -44.53
C ASN A 620 -14.16 -13.21 -44.03
N HIS A 621 -14.88 -13.35 -42.93
CA HIS A 621 -15.31 -14.63 -42.40
C HIS A 621 -16.55 -15.16 -43.18
N THR A 622 -16.34 -15.89 -44.27
CA THR A 622 -17.41 -16.35 -45.20
C THR A 622 -18.38 -17.35 -44.59
N THR A 623 -17.94 -18.08 -43.53
CA THR A 623 -18.77 -19.09 -42.84
C THR A 623 -19.55 -18.54 -41.66
N ALA A 624 -19.42 -17.25 -41.34
CA ALA A 624 -20.03 -16.67 -40.15
C ALA A 624 -21.54 -16.40 -40.35
N HIS A 625 -22.31 -16.62 -39.28
CA HIS A 625 -23.72 -16.27 -39.26
C HIS A 625 -23.93 -14.78 -39.00
N VAL A 626 -24.04 -13.98 -40.06
CA VAL A 626 -24.21 -12.51 -39.95
C VAL A 626 -25.64 -12.07 -39.64
N HIS A 627 -26.62 -13.00 -39.70
CA HIS A 627 -28.02 -12.77 -39.38
C HIS A 627 -28.48 -13.59 -38.16
N CYS A 628 -29.34 -12.98 -37.34
CA CYS A 628 -30.05 -13.66 -36.27
C CYS A 628 -31.15 -14.55 -36.83
N SER A 629 -31.61 -15.55 -36.06
CA SER A 629 -32.76 -16.39 -36.43
C SER A 629 -34.07 -15.62 -36.66
N CYS A 630 -34.15 -14.35 -36.27
CA CYS A 630 -35.24 -13.43 -36.53
C CYS A 630 -35.16 -12.77 -37.94
N GLY A 631 -34.15 -13.08 -38.74
CA GLY A 631 -33.88 -12.52 -40.06
C GLY A 631 -33.14 -11.16 -40.08
N LYS A 632 -32.95 -10.53 -38.93
CA LYS A 632 -32.25 -9.22 -38.82
C LYS A 632 -30.73 -9.42 -38.72
N ARG A 633 -29.99 -8.47 -39.29
CA ARG A 633 -28.51 -8.42 -39.18
C ARG A 633 -28.06 -8.29 -37.73
N LYS A 634 -27.01 -9.03 -37.35
CA LYS A 634 -26.42 -8.99 -36.01
C LYS A 634 -25.62 -7.72 -35.80
N THR A 635 -26.26 -6.70 -35.24
CA THR A 635 -25.56 -5.48 -34.74
C THR A 635 -25.34 -5.59 -33.22
N PRO A 636 -24.44 -4.80 -32.62
CA PRO A 636 -24.22 -4.80 -31.17
C PRO A 636 -25.50 -4.60 -30.34
N LEU A 637 -26.39 -3.73 -30.80
CA LEU A 637 -27.67 -3.46 -30.12
C LEU A 637 -28.84 -4.30 -30.63
N HIS A 638 -28.64 -5.17 -31.63
CA HIS A 638 -29.73 -5.99 -32.20
C HIS A 638 -30.50 -6.78 -31.14
N PHE A 639 -29.80 -7.28 -30.12
CA PHE A 639 -30.42 -8.11 -29.11
C PHE A 639 -31.56 -7.38 -28.37
N PHE A 640 -31.43 -6.06 -28.17
CA PHE A 640 -32.48 -5.26 -27.55
C PHE A 640 -33.75 -5.20 -28.42
N PHE A 641 -33.57 -5.18 -29.72
CA PHE A 641 -34.67 -5.01 -30.73
C PHE A 641 -35.06 -6.32 -31.41
N CYS A 642 -34.51 -7.43 -30.98
CA CYS A 642 -34.81 -8.75 -31.57
C CYS A 642 -36.29 -9.16 -31.34
N LYS A 643 -37.05 -9.38 -32.44
CA LYS A 643 -38.46 -9.76 -32.35
C LYS A 643 -38.69 -11.09 -31.61
N LYS A 644 -37.77 -12.03 -31.74
CA LYS A 644 -37.82 -13.33 -31.01
C LYS A 644 -37.38 -13.20 -29.55
N GLY A 645 -36.42 -12.31 -29.24
CA GLY A 645 -35.89 -12.13 -27.89
C GLY A 645 -36.79 -11.33 -26.99
N LYS A 646 -37.49 -10.33 -27.53
CA LYS A 646 -38.40 -9.41 -26.79
C LYS A 646 -37.72 -8.74 -25.55
N ALA A 647 -36.39 -8.56 -25.57
CA ALA A 647 -35.60 -8.10 -24.46
C ALA A 647 -36.11 -6.77 -23.87
N PHE A 648 -36.42 -5.82 -24.74
CA PHE A 648 -36.89 -4.49 -24.32
C PHE A 648 -38.16 -4.56 -23.46
N LYS A 649 -39.17 -5.36 -23.91
CA LYS A 649 -40.44 -5.49 -23.17
C LYS A 649 -40.25 -6.17 -21.80
N ALA A 650 -39.25 -7.04 -21.68
CA ALA A 650 -38.98 -7.80 -20.46
C ALA A 650 -38.14 -7.00 -19.43
N LEU A 651 -37.25 -6.14 -19.90
CA LEU A 651 -36.24 -5.49 -19.03
C LEU A 651 -36.64 -4.09 -18.57
N THR A 652 -37.45 -3.36 -19.36
CA THR A 652 -37.71 -1.95 -19.06
C THR A 652 -39.02 -1.44 -19.67
N LYS A 653 -39.56 -0.39 -19.07
CA LYS A 653 -40.66 0.40 -19.63
C LYS A 653 -40.20 1.74 -20.22
N SER A 654 -38.92 2.12 -20.00
CA SER A 654 -38.33 3.38 -20.47
C SER A 654 -38.01 3.36 -21.96
N PRO A 655 -37.91 4.51 -22.63
CA PRO A 655 -37.55 4.59 -24.02
C PRO A 655 -36.10 4.08 -24.26
N PRO A 656 -35.78 3.60 -25.47
CA PRO A 656 -34.46 3.01 -25.79
C PRO A 656 -33.27 3.89 -25.48
N SER A 657 -33.41 5.20 -25.66
CA SER A 657 -32.35 6.20 -25.41
C SER A 657 -31.89 6.24 -23.95
N GLU A 658 -32.78 5.98 -23.02
CA GLU A 658 -32.49 5.95 -21.57
C GLU A 658 -32.19 4.54 -21.07
N ALA A 659 -32.95 3.57 -21.58
CA ALA A 659 -32.89 2.20 -21.09
C ALA A 659 -31.60 1.48 -21.48
N ILE A 660 -31.07 1.71 -22.69
CA ILE A 660 -29.81 1.06 -23.13
C ILE A 660 -28.61 1.52 -22.31
N PRO A 661 -28.38 2.83 -22.12
CA PRO A 661 -27.32 3.28 -21.21
C PRO A 661 -27.50 2.72 -19.80
N TRP A 662 -28.71 2.77 -19.25
CA TRP A 662 -28.96 2.26 -17.90
C TRP A 662 -28.69 0.76 -17.77
N LEU A 663 -29.15 -0.06 -18.69
CA LEU A 663 -28.90 -1.52 -18.69
C LEU A 663 -27.44 -1.89 -18.88
N LEU A 664 -26.65 -1.05 -19.52
CA LEU A 664 -25.25 -1.30 -19.85
C LEU A 664 -24.26 -0.60 -18.92
N SER A 665 -24.65 0.43 -18.16
CA SER A 665 -23.73 1.19 -17.31
C SER A 665 -24.10 1.21 -15.81
N ASN A 666 -25.39 1.04 -15.48
CA ASN A 666 -25.85 1.06 -14.10
C ASN A 666 -25.77 -0.33 -13.43
N PRO A 667 -25.33 -0.48 -12.17
CA PRO A 667 -25.21 -1.77 -11.49
C PRO A 667 -26.48 -2.59 -11.48
N THR A 668 -27.61 -1.96 -11.16
CA THR A 668 -28.93 -2.62 -11.11
C THR A 668 -29.40 -3.04 -12.52
N GLY A 669 -29.16 -2.18 -13.50
CA GLY A 669 -29.45 -2.47 -14.90
C GLY A 669 -28.65 -3.67 -15.43
N ILE A 670 -27.36 -3.71 -15.13
CA ILE A 670 -26.46 -4.80 -15.49
C ILE A 670 -26.88 -6.11 -14.83
N ALA A 671 -27.27 -6.09 -13.55
CA ALA A 671 -27.75 -7.29 -12.85
C ALA A 671 -29.01 -7.84 -13.51
N LYS A 672 -30.00 -6.99 -13.82
CA LYS A 672 -31.20 -7.39 -14.57
C LYS A 672 -30.89 -7.96 -15.95
N LEU A 673 -29.98 -7.32 -16.68
CA LEU A 673 -29.55 -7.78 -17.98
C LEU A 673 -28.86 -9.14 -17.90
N ALA A 674 -27.96 -9.33 -16.92
CA ALA A 674 -27.26 -10.59 -16.68
C ALA A 674 -28.23 -11.74 -16.37
N GLU A 675 -29.18 -11.52 -15.48
CA GLU A 675 -30.21 -12.49 -15.11
C GLU A 675 -31.08 -12.88 -16.33
N TRP A 676 -31.50 -11.89 -17.11
CA TRP A 676 -32.30 -12.11 -18.31
C TRP A 676 -31.52 -12.92 -19.38
N LEU A 677 -30.24 -12.63 -19.59
CA LEU A 677 -29.37 -13.36 -20.51
C LEU A 677 -29.19 -14.82 -20.07
N GLU A 678 -29.01 -15.07 -18.78
CA GLU A 678 -28.87 -16.40 -18.20
C GLU A 678 -30.19 -17.22 -18.33
N TYR A 679 -31.32 -16.58 -18.04
CA TYR A 679 -32.64 -17.21 -18.11
C TYR A 679 -33.00 -17.59 -19.57
N THR A 680 -32.92 -16.65 -20.49
CA THR A 680 -33.37 -16.84 -21.88
C THR A 680 -32.38 -17.62 -22.73
N LYS A 681 -31.12 -17.73 -22.31
CA LYS A 681 -30.03 -18.28 -23.12
C LYS A 681 -30.00 -17.69 -24.54
N PHE A 682 -30.23 -16.38 -24.64
CA PHE A 682 -30.44 -15.66 -25.90
C PHE A 682 -29.38 -15.99 -26.96
N TYR A 683 -28.08 -15.93 -26.58
CA TYR A 683 -26.98 -16.16 -27.51
C TYR A 683 -26.67 -17.64 -27.81
N THR A 684 -27.44 -18.57 -27.27
CA THR A 684 -27.35 -19.99 -27.61
C THR A 684 -28.59 -20.47 -28.33
N LYS A 685 -29.77 -19.99 -27.95
CA LYS A 685 -31.07 -20.48 -28.48
C LYS A 685 -31.66 -19.56 -29.56
N ILE A 686 -31.55 -18.23 -29.41
CA ILE A 686 -32.26 -17.29 -30.28
C ILE A 686 -31.33 -16.68 -31.33
N CYS A 687 -30.14 -16.24 -30.91
CA CYS A 687 -29.14 -15.64 -31.79
C CYS A 687 -27.78 -16.30 -31.53
N PRO A 688 -27.59 -17.55 -31.93
CA PRO A 688 -26.40 -18.32 -31.58
C PRO A 688 -25.12 -17.65 -32.11
N TRP A 689 -24.08 -17.70 -31.29
CA TRP A 689 -22.75 -17.24 -31.67
C TRP A 689 -22.09 -18.21 -32.62
N HIS A 690 -21.28 -17.69 -33.53
CA HIS A 690 -20.51 -18.50 -34.45
C HIS A 690 -19.40 -19.26 -33.69
N THR A 691 -19.42 -20.60 -33.79
CA THR A 691 -18.48 -21.45 -33.04
C THR A 691 -17.17 -21.73 -33.77
N GLY A 692 -17.07 -21.33 -35.06
CA GLY A 692 -15.93 -21.64 -35.95
C GLY A 692 -14.79 -20.59 -35.98
N ALA A 693 -14.96 -19.41 -35.38
CA ALA A 693 -13.92 -18.39 -35.36
C ALA A 693 -13.11 -18.47 -34.05
N ARG A 694 -12.07 -19.27 -34.01
CA ARG A 694 -11.01 -19.22 -33.00
C ARG A 694 -9.81 -18.45 -33.51
#